data_f138e70b30f3c2d8d7981f84801282db
#
_entry.id   f138e70b30f3c2d8d7981f84801282db
#
_cell.length_a   1.000
_cell.length_b   1.000
_cell.length_c   1.000
_cell.angle_alpha   90.00
_cell.angle_beta   90.00
_cell.angle_gamma   90.00
#
_symmetry.space_group_name_H-M   'P 1'
#
loop_
_entity.id
_entity.type
_entity.pdbx_description
1 polymer ?
#
loop_
_entity_poly.entity_id
_entity_poly.type
_entity_poly.pdbx_seq_one_letter_code
_entity_poly.pdbx_strand_id
1 'polypeptide(L)'
;MTRHDRYPHHPRYTAALVLTAVGTLLAAGMQTGAASAAPGGHTASAKILATPRAGAAPAALSPSKHAALLKSAGAAVKSTATTLGLGAKEKLVVKDVSQDADGTTHTRYERTYAGLPVLGGDLVVHAKSGRLTVTKAAKADLTLPDITPNVTSATVKTKALAAASKAGGEKAQLDGAPRLVVWAAGAKPVLAWEAVVGGFQDDGTPSELHVITDADSGKAVFQYQGIETGTGTGQFNGSVPLSTTLSGSTYQLVDGDRAGHKTYDLNQGTSGTGTLFTDDNDVWGDGTQANRQTAGVDVAFGAAATWDYYKDVFGRNGIRNDGVAAYSRAHYGNGYVNAFWDDTCFCMTYGDGSGNTHPLTALDVAAHEMSHGVTAATAGLTYSGESGGLNEATSDIFAAAVEFHENLPADVPDYMVGEKIDINGNGTPLRYMDKPSKDGASRDYWSSTLGSVDVHYSSGPANHLFYLLSEGSGAKTVNGVAYDSPTYDGVPVTGIGIDNAQKVWYRALSTYMTSSTNYAGARTATLQAAADLFGAYSPTYLAVADAWAAINVGSRIALGVNVAPVAAQISGVGQSVSLQTDAYTTNSGAGLTYSATGLPDGLTISSTGLISGTPTTLGTSDVTVTVTDDTGATAAVAFSWRIANIYASGTRVDIPDNAAAVESPITVTGRDGNASATTQVYVKIVHTYRGDLTVDLVGPNGTVYSLLNRSGGSADNVDQTFTVDASAQLVNGTWKLRVQDRAALDVGYIEQWQLTP
;
A
#
# COMPACT_ATOMS: atom_id res chain seq x y z
N MET A 1 -38.45 -5.14 -24.48
CA MET A 1 -37.91 -3.78 -24.44
C MET A 1 -36.59 -3.90 -23.65
N THR A 2 -35.53 -3.98 -24.37
CA THR A 2 -34.16 -4.27 -23.90
C THR A 2 -33.51 -2.99 -23.38
N ARG A 3 -33.10 -2.98 -22.14
CA ARG A 3 -32.10 -2.03 -21.64
C ARG A 3 -30.78 -2.77 -21.47
N HIS A 4 -29.83 -2.41 -22.30
CA HIS A 4 -28.43 -2.72 -22.10
C HIS A 4 -27.89 -1.77 -21.04
N ASP A 5 -27.63 -2.27 -19.85
CA ASP A 5 -26.79 -1.57 -18.87
C ASP A 5 -25.34 -1.87 -19.21
N ARG A 6 -24.61 -0.80 -19.46
CA ARG A 6 -23.19 -0.82 -19.83
C ARG A 6 -22.37 -1.08 -18.58
N TYR A 7 -21.59 -2.14 -18.57
CA TYR A 7 -20.50 -2.31 -17.62
C TYR A 7 -19.47 -1.19 -17.81
N PRO A 8 -18.99 -0.53 -16.74
CA PRO A 8 -17.84 0.32 -16.85
C PRO A 8 -16.60 -0.55 -17.10
N HIS A 9 -16.04 -0.45 -18.29
CA HIS A 9 -14.77 -1.08 -18.61
C HIS A 9 -13.68 -0.48 -17.73
N HIS A 10 -13.17 -1.26 -16.79
CA HIS A 10 -11.87 -0.99 -16.23
C HIS A 10 -10.81 -1.19 -17.33
N PRO A 11 -9.85 -0.27 -17.48
CA PRO A 11 -8.77 -0.48 -18.46
C PRO A 11 -7.89 -1.63 -17.96
N ARG A 12 -8.16 -2.84 -18.43
CA ARG A 12 -7.24 -3.96 -18.30
C ARG A 12 -6.02 -3.66 -19.15
N TYR A 13 -4.88 -3.55 -18.53
CA TYR A 13 -3.62 -3.25 -19.18
C TYR A 13 -3.16 -4.46 -20.01
N THR A 14 -3.35 -4.44 -21.31
CA THR A 14 -2.73 -5.35 -22.26
C THR A 14 -1.25 -4.96 -22.45
N ALA A 15 -0.39 -5.44 -21.62
CA ALA A 15 1.06 -5.19 -21.70
C ALA A 15 1.91 -6.47 -21.79
N ALA A 16 1.34 -7.62 -22.12
CA ALA A 16 2.07 -8.87 -21.96
C ALA A 16 2.54 -9.60 -23.23
N LEU A 17 2.30 -9.12 -24.45
CA LEU A 17 2.48 -10.01 -25.61
C LEU A 17 3.36 -9.59 -26.75
N VAL A 18 4.44 -8.91 -26.47
CA VAL A 18 5.53 -8.78 -27.49
C VAL A 18 6.81 -9.52 -27.07
N LEU A 19 6.80 -10.29 -26.01
CA LEU A 19 8.03 -10.86 -25.42
C LEU A 19 8.44 -12.24 -25.94
N THR A 20 7.64 -12.95 -26.71
CA THR A 20 8.00 -14.30 -27.18
C THR A 20 8.70 -14.38 -28.53
N ALA A 21 8.90 -13.29 -29.23
CA ALA A 21 9.54 -13.31 -30.56
C ALA A 21 11.00 -12.79 -30.62
N VAL A 22 11.64 -12.44 -29.50
CA VAL A 22 13.01 -11.84 -29.50
C VAL A 22 14.05 -12.70 -28.77
N GLY A 23 13.75 -13.93 -28.47
CA GLY A 23 14.62 -14.84 -27.70
C GLY A 23 15.84 -15.44 -28.42
N THR A 24 16.18 -15.11 -29.65
CA THR A 24 17.36 -15.69 -30.32
C THR A 24 18.03 -14.69 -31.27
N LEU A 25 18.81 -13.76 -30.73
CA LEU A 25 19.92 -13.10 -31.46
C LEU A 25 20.65 -12.09 -30.55
N LEU A 26 21.48 -12.58 -29.66
CA LEU A 26 22.49 -11.76 -28.96
C LEU A 26 23.76 -12.58 -28.69
N ALA A 27 24.56 -12.70 -29.71
CA ALA A 27 25.99 -12.97 -29.59
C ALA A 27 26.71 -12.37 -30.80
N ALA A 28 27.34 -11.24 -30.62
CA ALA A 28 28.63 -10.87 -31.25
C ALA A 28 28.88 -9.35 -31.20
N GLY A 29 30.05 -8.96 -30.70
CA GLY A 29 30.61 -7.67 -31.02
C GLY A 29 31.11 -6.78 -29.85
N MET A 30 32.14 -7.20 -29.15
CA MET A 30 33.01 -6.26 -28.40
C MET A 30 33.96 -5.56 -29.38
N GLN A 31 34.03 -4.24 -29.31
CA GLN A 31 35.24 -3.52 -29.68
C GLN A 31 35.42 -2.28 -28.82
N THR A 32 36.59 -2.21 -28.21
CA THR A 32 37.12 -1.14 -27.36
C THR A 32 37.72 -0.03 -28.22
N GLY A 33 37.41 1.21 -27.90
CA GLY A 33 38.08 2.39 -28.46
C GLY A 33 38.13 3.51 -27.44
N ALA A 34 39.35 3.80 -26.95
CA ALA A 34 39.60 4.95 -26.07
C ALA A 34 39.82 6.21 -26.91
N ALA A 35 39.28 7.32 -26.47
CA ALA A 35 39.67 8.66 -26.95
C ALA A 35 39.59 9.69 -25.81
N SER A 36 40.64 10.49 -25.77
CA SER A 36 41.05 11.50 -24.81
C SER A 36 40.14 12.75 -24.77
N ALA A 37 40.15 13.40 -23.62
CA ALA A 37 39.38 14.62 -23.30
C ALA A 37 40.11 15.91 -23.70
N ALA A 38 39.34 16.94 -24.09
CA ALA A 38 39.68 18.36 -24.03
C ALA A 38 38.43 19.18 -23.56
N PRO A 39 38.60 20.31 -22.83
CA PRO A 39 37.54 20.91 -22.06
C PRO A 39 36.83 22.07 -22.77
N GLY A 40 35.55 22.22 -22.56
CA GLY A 40 34.80 23.41 -22.98
C GLY A 40 33.30 23.23 -22.99
N GLY A 41 32.58 23.96 -22.11
CA GLY A 41 31.17 24.33 -22.28
C GLY A 41 30.14 23.37 -21.71
N HIS A 42 29.63 23.65 -20.52
CA HIS A 42 28.65 22.82 -19.82
C HIS A 42 27.21 23.03 -20.31
N THR A 43 26.77 22.18 -21.24
CA THR A 43 25.40 21.70 -21.26
C THR A 43 25.48 20.19 -21.09
N ALA A 44 25.08 19.68 -19.91
CA ALA A 44 25.13 18.26 -19.63
C ALA A 44 24.08 17.53 -20.50
N SER A 45 24.48 17.09 -21.70
CA SER A 45 23.70 16.12 -22.47
C SER A 45 23.81 14.77 -21.79
N ALA A 46 22.72 14.25 -21.26
CA ALA A 46 22.65 12.90 -20.71
C ALA A 46 23.05 11.89 -21.78
N LYS A 47 24.06 11.07 -21.51
CA LYS A 47 24.58 10.09 -22.45
C LYS A 47 23.70 8.86 -22.45
N ILE A 48 23.07 8.53 -23.57
CA ILE A 48 22.27 7.32 -23.76
C ILE A 48 23.22 6.13 -23.92
N LEU A 49 23.09 5.13 -23.06
CA LEU A 49 23.81 3.85 -23.14
C LEU A 49 22.93 2.80 -23.82
N ALA A 50 23.53 1.95 -24.66
CA ALA A 50 22.81 1.01 -25.53
C ALA A 50 22.22 -0.22 -24.81
N THR A 51 22.71 -0.60 -23.65
CA THR A 51 22.26 -1.77 -22.88
C THR A 51 22.22 -1.50 -21.38
N PRO A 52 21.14 -1.80 -20.68
CA PRO A 52 21.10 -1.74 -19.22
C PRO A 52 21.98 -2.86 -18.63
N ARG A 53 22.78 -2.55 -17.60
CA ARG A 53 23.37 -3.55 -16.73
C ARG A 53 22.28 -4.14 -15.85
N ALA A 54 22.47 -5.38 -15.39
CA ALA A 54 21.61 -5.96 -14.36
C ALA A 54 21.47 -4.96 -13.21
N GLY A 55 20.22 -4.59 -12.93
CA GLY A 55 19.87 -3.61 -11.90
C GLY A 55 19.99 -4.19 -10.48
N ALA A 56 19.88 -3.34 -9.49
CA ALA A 56 19.63 -3.75 -8.12
C ALA A 56 18.20 -4.31 -7.98
N ALA A 57 17.91 -4.98 -6.86
CA ALA A 57 16.58 -5.46 -6.57
C ALA A 57 15.56 -4.30 -6.53
N PRO A 58 14.29 -4.52 -6.96
CA PRO A 58 13.24 -3.52 -6.88
C PRO A 58 13.05 -3.00 -5.45
N ALA A 59 12.88 -1.70 -5.31
CA ALA A 59 12.49 -1.09 -4.04
C ALA A 59 10.97 -1.07 -3.89
N ALA A 60 10.46 -1.41 -2.72
CA ALA A 60 9.07 -1.17 -2.39
C ALA A 60 8.82 0.35 -2.34
N LEU A 61 7.90 0.83 -3.16
CA LEU A 61 7.52 2.24 -3.20
C LEU A 61 6.24 2.45 -2.40
N SER A 62 6.24 3.43 -1.50
CA SER A 62 4.98 3.88 -0.93
C SER A 62 4.10 4.52 -2.03
N PRO A 63 2.76 4.48 -1.93
CA PRO A 63 1.87 5.10 -2.91
C PRO A 63 2.21 6.59 -3.17
N SER A 64 2.55 7.34 -2.12
CA SER A 64 2.95 8.74 -2.24
C SER A 64 4.26 8.92 -3.00
N LYS A 65 5.25 8.05 -2.78
CA LYS A 65 6.52 8.08 -3.50
C LYS A 65 6.33 7.67 -4.97
N HIS A 66 5.52 6.65 -5.24
CA HIS A 66 5.17 6.24 -6.60
C HIS A 66 4.47 7.38 -7.35
N ALA A 67 3.44 8.01 -6.75
CA ALA A 67 2.76 9.17 -7.34
C ALA A 67 3.71 10.35 -7.59
N ALA A 68 4.66 10.62 -6.68
CA ALA A 68 5.66 11.65 -6.87
C ALA A 68 6.61 11.35 -8.04
N LEU A 69 7.02 10.09 -8.20
CA LEU A 69 7.83 9.66 -9.34
C LEU A 69 7.07 9.75 -10.66
N LEU A 70 5.80 9.34 -10.71
CA LEU A 70 4.92 9.51 -11.87
C LEU A 70 4.77 10.98 -12.25
N LYS A 71 4.53 11.86 -11.27
CA LYS A 71 4.46 13.31 -11.50
C LYS A 71 5.77 13.88 -12.05
N SER A 72 6.90 13.44 -11.51
CA SER A 72 8.23 13.83 -11.98
C SER A 72 8.49 13.35 -13.40
N ALA A 73 8.16 12.09 -13.70
CA ALA A 73 8.27 11.51 -15.04
C ALA A 73 7.38 12.27 -16.03
N GLY A 74 6.15 12.61 -15.65
CA GLY A 74 5.23 13.44 -16.44
C GLY A 74 5.78 14.82 -16.76
N ALA A 75 6.41 15.47 -15.79
CA ALA A 75 7.07 16.76 -16.01
C ALA A 75 8.29 16.66 -16.93
N ALA A 76 8.98 15.51 -16.94
CA ALA A 76 10.18 15.26 -17.73
C ALA A 76 9.91 14.75 -19.15
N VAL A 77 8.66 14.46 -19.53
CA VAL A 77 8.27 13.86 -20.83
C VAL A 77 8.94 14.56 -22.01
N LYS A 78 8.87 15.90 -22.06
CA LYS A 78 9.41 16.67 -23.18
C LYS A 78 10.94 16.60 -23.28
N SER A 79 11.64 16.72 -22.15
CA SER A 79 13.10 16.62 -22.11
C SER A 79 13.56 15.20 -22.41
N THR A 80 12.84 14.18 -21.91
CA THR A 80 13.10 12.78 -22.20
C THR A 80 12.94 12.50 -23.71
N ALA A 81 11.86 12.94 -24.33
CA ALA A 81 11.64 12.79 -25.77
C ALA A 81 12.76 13.43 -26.59
N THR A 82 13.20 14.64 -26.23
CA THR A 82 14.33 15.34 -26.87
C THR A 82 15.63 14.55 -26.72
N THR A 83 15.92 14.07 -25.52
CA THR A 83 17.14 13.26 -25.24
C THR A 83 17.16 11.96 -26.02
N LEU A 84 15.98 11.34 -26.24
CA LEU A 84 15.82 10.12 -27.03
C LEU A 84 15.86 10.37 -28.54
N GLY A 85 15.89 11.62 -28.99
CA GLY A 85 15.88 11.99 -30.40
C GLY A 85 14.56 11.71 -31.09
N LEU A 86 13.43 11.74 -30.36
CA LEU A 86 12.13 11.46 -30.97
C LEU A 86 11.71 12.62 -31.90
N GLY A 87 11.05 12.26 -33.00
CA GLY A 87 10.58 13.19 -34.00
C GLY A 87 9.50 14.16 -33.49
N ALA A 88 9.33 15.31 -34.14
CA ALA A 88 8.39 16.36 -33.71
C ALA A 88 6.91 15.90 -33.65
N LYS A 89 6.54 14.85 -34.39
CA LYS A 89 5.21 14.24 -34.37
C LYS A 89 5.03 13.23 -33.24
N GLU A 90 6.10 12.84 -32.55
CA GLU A 90 6.09 11.86 -31.49
C GLU A 90 5.93 12.50 -30.11
N LYS A 91 5.13 11.85 -29.25
CA LYS A 91 5.01 12.23 -27.83
C LYS A 91 5.07 10.98 -26.98
N LEU A 92 5.63 11.13 -25.79
CA LEU A 92 5.63 10.13 -24.75
C LEU A 92 4.43 10.31 -23.83
N VAL A 93 3.86 9.20 -23.38
CA VAL A 93 2.83 9.14 -22.34
C VAL A 93 3.37 8.24 -21.24
N VAL A 94 3.50 8.76 -20.03
CA VAL A 94 3.96 7.96 -18.88
C VAL A 94 2.88 6.96 -18.54
N LYS A 95 3.26 5.68 -18.41
CA LYS A 95 2.37 4.60 -17.98
C LYS A 95 2.65 4.19 -16.56
N ASP A 96 3.93 3.99 -16.24
CA ASP A 96 4.33 3.54 -14.93
C ASP A 96 5.77 3.92 -14.61
N VAL A 97 6.13 3.87 -13.33
CA VAL A 97 7.48 4.06 -12.85
C VAL A 97 7.79 3.10 -11.71
N SER A 98 8.90 2.42 -11.80
CA SER A 98 9.48 1.65 -10.70
C SER A 98 10.85 2.19 -10.33
N GLN A 99 11.34 1.84 -9.14
CA GLN A 99 12.66 2.23 -8.66
C GLN A 99 13.34 1.04 -8.01
N ASP A 100 14.62 0.87 -8.31
CA ASP A 100 15.46 -0.11 -7.63
C ASP A 100 16.00 0.43 -6.30
N ALA A 101 16.47 -0.47 -5.44
CA ALA A 101 17.05 -0.13 -4.14
C ALA A 101 18.26 0.79 -4.24
N ASP A 102 18.97 0.77 -5.39
CA ASP A 102 20.12 1.63 -5.66
C ASP A 102 19.73 3.02 -6.23
N GLY A 103 18.45 3.32 -6.25
CA GLY A 103 17.88 4.58 -6.74
C GLY A 103 17.71 4.67 -8.26
N THR A 104 18.00 3.63 -9.03
CA THR A 104 17.71 3.59 -10.46
C THR A 104 16.19 3.64 -10.66
N THR A 105 15.72 4.55 -11.51
CA THR A 105 14.30 4.63 -11.87
C THR A 105 14.08 4.05 -13.26
N HIS A 106 13.01 3.29 -13.42
CA HIS A 106 12.58 2.70 -14.68
C HIS A 106 11.20 3.30 -15.01
N THR A 107 11.15 4.15 -16.01
CA THR A 107 9.91 4.78 -16.44
C THR A 107 9.44 4.15 -17.74
N ARG A 108 8.25 3.57 -17.71
CA ARG A 108 7.58 3.01 -18.89
C ARG A 108 6.77 4.11 -19.58
N TYR A 109 6.97 4.21 -20.88
CA TYR A 109 6.25 5.15 -21.72
C TYR A 109 5.55 4.42 -22.86
N GLU A 110 4.31 4.80 -23.13
CA GLU A 110 3.69 4.64 -24.44
C GLU A 110 4.08 5.80 -25.34
N ARG A 111 3.87 5.62 -26.64
CA ARG A 111 4.14 6.66 -27.63
C ARG A 111 2.87 7.00 -28.40
N THR A 112 2.75 8.24 -28.80
CA THR A 112 1.81 8.67 -29.82
C THR A 112 2.57 9.30 -30.98
N TYR A 113 2.05 9.16 -32.19
CA TYR A 113 2.57 9.79 -33.41
C TYR A 113 1.47 10.61 -34.06
N ALA A 114 1.67 11.92 -34.18
CA ALA A 114 0.66 12.85 -34.67
C ALA A 114 -0.69 12.73 -33.93
N GLY A 115 -0.68 12.34 -32.67
CA GLY A 115 -1.87 12.12 -31.84
C GLY A 115 -2.44 10.70 -31.87
N LEU A 116 -1.97 9.82 -32.77
CA LEU A 116 -2.41 8.43 -32.87
C LEU A 116 -1.59 7.55 -31.87
N PRO A 117 -2.21 6.56 -31.21
CA PRO A 117 -1.48 5.57 -30.43
C PRO A 117 -0.49 4.79 -31.30
N VAL A 118 0.67 4.45 -30.74
CA VAL A 118 1.69 3.63 -31.42
C VAL A 118 1.72 2.25 -30.75
N LEU A 119 1.13 1.27 -31.40
CA LEU A 119 1.15 -0.12 -30.95
C LEU A 119 2.51 -0.77 -31.23
N GLY A 120 3.11 -1.41 -30.23
CA GLY A 120 4.47 -1.94 -30.33
C GLY A 120 5.55 -0.85 -30.37
N GLY A 121 5.23 0.37 -29.93
CA GLY A 121 6.15 1.49 -29.88
C GLY A 121 6.58 1.91 -28.49
N ASP A 122 6.16 1.20 -27.46
CA ASP A 122 6.48 1.45 -26.07
C ASP A 122 7.99 1.40 -25.80
N LEU A 123 8.41 2.06 -24.73
CA LEU A 123 9.81 2.07 -24.31
C LEU A 123 9.93 2.23 -22.79
N VAL A 124 11.02 1.73 -22.25
CA VAL A 124 11.39 1.93 -20.85
C VAL A 124 12.69 2.73 -20.78
N VAL A 125 12.64 3.83 -20.06
CA VAL A 125 13.81 4.67 -19.77
C VAL A 125 14.33 4.33 -18.38
N HIS A 126 15.58 3.93 -18.31
CA HIS A 126 16.27 3.64 -17.08
C HIS A 126 17.18 4.82 -16.74
N ALA A 127 16.96 5.46 -15.59
CA ALA A 127 17.66 6.65 -15.16
C ALA A 127 18.38 6.43 -13.82
N LYS A 128 19.69 6.76 -13.79
CA LYS A 128 20.50 6.73 -12.56
C LYS A 128 21.53 7.85 -12.59
N SER A 129 21.54 8.71 -11.57
CA SER A 129 22.55 9.76 -11.39
C SER A 129 22.79 10.60 -12.65
N GLY A 130 21.72 10.97 -13.36
CA GLY A 130 21.78 11.79 -14.58
C GLY A 130 22.15 11.02 -15.85
N ARG A 131 22.36 9.71 -15.79
CA ARG A 131 22.54 8.84 -16.96
C ARG A 131 21.24 8.19 -17.34
N LEU A 132 20.97 8.12 -18.66
CA LEU A 132 19.81 7.42 -19.20
C LEU A 132 20.26 6.26 -20.08
N THR A 133 19.56 5.14 -19.95
CA THR A 133 19.54 4.06 -20.94
C THR A 133 18.09 3.80 -21.35
N VAL A 134 17.88 3.20 -22.53
CA VAL A 134 16.54 2.98 -23.04
C VAL A 134 16.41 1.58 -23.62
N THR A 135 15.30 0.91 -23.27
CA THR A 135 14.81 -0.29 -23.95
C THR A 135 13.63 0.11 -24.81
N LYS A 136 13.70 -0.13 -26.13
CA LYS A 136 12.64 0.22 -27.10
C LYS A 136 12.04 -1.05 -27.66
N ALA A 137 10.72 -1.15 -27.74
CA ALA A 137 10.01 -2.20 -28.47
C ALA A 137 10.20 -2.03 -29.98
N ALA A 138 9.87 -0.86 -30.53
CA ALA A 138 10.14 -0.55 -31.92
C ALA A 138 11.62 -0.13 -32.14
N LYS A 139 12.30 -0.84 -33.02
CA LYS A 139 13.70 -0.54 -33.40
C LYS A 139 13.80 0.49 -34.53
N ALA A 140 12.79 0.60 -35.37
CA ALA A 140 12.74 1.56 -36.47
C ALA A 140 12.27 2.94 -35.99
N ASP A 141 12.74 4.00 -36.63
CA ASP A 141 12.24 5.35 -36.42
C ASP A 141 10.80 5.45 -36.93
N LEU A 142 9.95 6.15 -36.19
CA LEU A 142 8.56 6.38 -36.56
C LEU A 142 8.49 7.48 -37.62
N THR A 143 8.47 7.07 -38.87
CA THR A 143 8.28 7.98 -40.01
C THR A 143 7.18 7.43 -40.90
N LEU A 144 6.05 8.12 -40.97
CA LEU A 144 4.96 7.81 -41.86
C LEU A 144 4.83 8.91 -42.92
N PRO A 145 4.62 8.55 -44.20
CA PRO A 145 4.44 9.54 -45.26
C PRO A 145 3.15 10.34 -45.10
N ASP A 146 2.08 9.67 -44.64
CA ASP A 146 0.78 10.26 -44.35
C ASP A 146 0.12 9.56 -43.14
N ILE A 147 -0.88 10.20 -42.55
CA ILE A 147 -1.76 9.65 -41.51
C ILE A 147 -3.24 9.63 -41.96
N THR A 148 -3.50 9.78 -43.22
CA THR A 148 -4.84 9.69 -43.80
C THR A 148 -5.07 8.26 -44.34
N PRO A 149 -6.09 7.54 -43.83
CA PRO A 149 -6.32 6.17 -44.28
C PRO A 149 -6.97 6.12 -45.65
N ASN A 150 -6.52 5.22 -46.50
CA ASN A 150 -7.17 4.91 -47.77
C ASN A 150 -8.33 3.93 -47.61
N VAL A 151 -8.34 3.15 -46.52
CA VAL A 151 -9.39 2.18 -46.19
C VAL A 151 -10.30 2.75 -45.13
N THR A 152 -11.60 2.69 -45.34
CA THR A 152 -12.59 3.22 -44.35
C THR A 152 -12.79 2.29 -43.17
N SER A 153 -13.19 2.86 -42.01
CA SER A 153 -13.49 2.07 -40.80
C SER A 153 -14.61 1.04 -41.02
N ALA A 154 -15.57 1.33 -41.90
CA ALA A 154 -16.64 0.39 -42.28
C ALA A 154 -16.09 -0.86 -43.00
N THR A 155 -15.11 -0.69 -43.90
CA THR A 155 -14.40 -1.79 -44.55
C THR A 155 -13.61 -2.62 -43.52
N VAL A 156 -12.95 -1.95 -42.59
CA VAL A 156 -12.20 -2.61 -41.51
C VAL A 156 -13.11 -3.40 -40.58
N LYS A 157 -14.26 -2.85 -40.22
CA LYS A 157 -15.29 -3.57 -39.45
C LYS A 157 -15.64 -4.91 -40.10
N THR A 158 -15.98 -4.87 -41.43
CA THR A 158 -16.37 -6.08 -42.16
C THR A 158 -15.23 -7.11 -42.15
N LYS A 159 -13.98 -6.65 -42.35
CA LYS A 159 -12.81 -7.54 -42.39
C LYS A 159 -12.50 -8.13 -41.02
N ALA A 160 -12.63 -7.34 -39.94
CA ALA A 160 -12.39 -7.80 -38.59
C ALA A 160 -13.40 -8.87 -38.15
N LEU A 161 -14.70 -8.67 -38.47
CA LEU A 161 -15.72 -9.68 -38.20
C LEU A 161 -15.49 -10.97 -39.05
N ALA A 162 -15.03 -10.83 -40.29
CA ALA A 162 -14.67 -12.00 -41.11
C ALA A 162 -13.42 -12.72 -40.57
N ALA A 163 -12.46 -11.98 -40.01
CA ALA A 163 -11.30 -12.58 -39.35
C ALA A 163 -11.70 -13.37 -38.11
N ALA A 164 -12.59 -12.82 -37.27
CA ALA A 164 -13.12 -13.50 -36.09
C ALA A 164 -13.88 -14.77 -36.48
N SER A 165 -14.78 -14.69 -37.47
CA SER A 165 -15.49 -15.88 -37.95
C SER A 165 -14.57 -16.94 -38.55
N LYS A 166 -13.46 -16.53 -39.22
CA LYS A 166 -12.45 -17.47 -39.73
C LYS A 166 -11.63 -18.14 -38.59
N ALA A 167 -11.48 -17.46 -37.47
CA ALA A 167 -10.84 -17.99 -36.29
C ALA A 167 -11.77 -18.85 -35.39
N GLY A 168 -12.96 -19.22 -35.90
CA GLY A 168 -13.93 -20.02 -35.15
C GLY A 168 -14.87 -19.20 -34.26
N GLY A 169 -14.74 -17.86 -34.24
CA GLY A 169 -15.49 -17.01 -33.31
C GLY A 169 -17.00 -17.06 -33.52
N GLU A 170 -17.73 -17.29 -32.44
CA GLU A 170 -19.19 -17.28 -32.37
C GLU A 170 -19.71 -15.95 -31.83
N LYS A 171 -20.94 -15.54 -32.26
CA LYS A 171 -21.59 -14.29 -31.84
C LYS A 171 -20.68 -13.06 -31.96
N ALA A 172 -19.77 -13.07 -32.95
CA ALA A 172 -18.77 -12.03 -33.15
C ALA A 172 -19.40 -10.66 -33.37
N GLN A 173 -19.02 -9.69 -32.57
CA GLN A 173 -19.46 -8.31 -32.67
C GLN A 173 -18.29 -7.37 -32.37
N LEU A 174 -18.29 -6.16 -32.95
CA LEU A 174 -17.26 -5.19 -32.60
C LEU A 174 -17.47 -4.68 -31.19
N ASP A 175 -16.39 -4.63 -30.44
CA ASP A 175 -16.32 -3.88 -29.19
C ASP A 175 -15.81 -2.45 -29.49
N GLY A 176 -16.78 -1.56 -29.72
CA GLY A 176 -16.50 -0.19 -30.12
C GLY A 176 -16.24 0.01 -31.63
N ALA A 177 -15.88 1.22 -32.02
CA ALA A 177 -15.54 1.56 -33.40
C ALA A 177 -14.04 1.32 -33.66
N PRO A 178 -13.66 0.85 -34.89
CA PRO A 178 -12.24 0.78 -35.23
C PRO A 178 -11.54 2.12 -35.06
N ARG A 179 -10.33 2.11 -34.50
CA ARG A 179 -9.52 3.30 -34.27
C ARG A 179 -8.24 3.29 -35.11
N LEU A 180 -7.81 4.48 -35.55
CA LEU A 180 -6.51 4.62 -36.21
C LEU A 180 -5.37 4.54 -35.17
N VAL A 181 -4.34 3.80 -35.56
CA VAL A 181 -3.12 3.57 -34.80
C VAL A 181 -1.91 3.58 -35.71
N VAL A 182 -0.73 3.69 -35.13
CA VAL A 182 0.52 3.36 -35.85
C VAL A 182 0.96 1.98 -35.37
N TRP A 183 1.03 1.03 -36.30
CA TRP A 183 1.59 -0.30 -36.00
C TRP A 183 3.11 -0.26 -36.19
N ALA A 184 3.86 -0.38 -35.09
CA ALA A 184 5.31 -0.25 -35.08
C ALA A 184 6.05 -1.55 -34.71
N ALA A 185 5.34 -2.64 -34.39
CA ALA A 185 5.94 -3.93 -34.08
C ALA A 185 6.44 -4.69 -35.32
N GLY A 186 6.06 -4.25 -36.54
CA GLY A 186 6.56 -4.81 -37.81
C GLY A 186 7.95 -4.29 -38.20
N ALA A 187 8.44 -4.74 -39.33
CA ALA A 187 9.74 -4.32 -39.88
C ALA A 187 9.82 -2.80 -40.16
N LYS A 188 8.69 -2.21 -40.51
CA LYS A 188 8.52 -0.76 -40.71
C LYS A 188 7.20 -0.31 -40.10
N PRO A 189 7.16 0.90 -39.48
CA PRO A 189 5.92 1.47 -38.99
C PRO A 189 4.94 1.72 -40.16
N VAL A 190 3.67 1.38 -39.98
CA VAL A 190 2.59 1.62 -40.93
C VAL A 190 1.40 2.28 -40.21
N LEU A 191 0.64 3.09 -40.96
CA LEU A 191 -0.67 3.51 -40.47
C LEU A 191 -1.60 2.30 -40.55
N ALA A 192 -2.33 2.05 -39.49
CA ALA A 192 -3.21 0.89 -39.38
C ALA A 192 -4.51 1.26 -38.66
N TRP A 193 -5.52 0.44 -38.89
CA TRP A 193 -6.72 0.37 -38.12
C TRP A 193 -6.62 -0.78 -37.11
N GLU A 194 -6.96 -0.53 -35.87
CA GLU A 194 -7.24 -1.54 -34.87
C GLU A 194 -8.75 -1.69 -34.73
N ALA A 195 -9.24 -2.91 -34.87
CA ALA A 195 -10.61 -3.28 -34.56
C ALA A 195 -10.59 -4.40 -33.52
N VAL A 196 -11.37 -4.26 -32.45
CA VAL A 196 -11.56 -5.28 -31.42
C VAL A 196 -12.87 -5.97 -31.65
N VAL A 197 -12.86 -7.31 -31.73
CA VAL A 197 -14.03 -8.14 -31.94
C VAL A 197 -14.26 -9.02 -30.72
N GLY A 198 -15.33 -8.74 -30.01
CA GLY A 198 -15.85 -9.56 -28.94
C GLY A 198 -16.70 -10.71 -29.45
N GLY A 199 -17.17 -11.55 -28.55
CA GLY A 199 -17.94 -12.77 -28.81
C GLY A 199 -17.37 -13.94 -28.04
N PHE A 200 -17.41 -15.15 -28.65
CA PHE A 200 -16.82 -16.35 -28.06
C PHE A 200 -15.87 -17.00 -29.05
N GLN A 201 -14.85 -17.66 -28.57
CA GLN A 201 -14.01 -18.58 -29.34
C GLN A 201 -14.78 -19.90 -29.58
N ASP A 202 -14.29 -20.78 -30.41
CA ASP A 202 -14.93 -22.05 -30.76
C ASP A 202 -15.06 -23.05 -29.61
N ASP A 203 -14.26 -22.84 -28.54
CA ASP A 203 -14.29 -23.59 -27.29
C ASP A 203 -15.21 -22.96 -26.21
N GLY A 204 -15.88 -21.87 -26.53
CA GLY A 204 -16.75 -21.13 -25.61
C GLY A 204 -16.05 -20.04 -24.77
N THR A 205 -14.73 -19.92 -24.88
CA THR A 205 -13.97 -18.85 -24.24
C THR A 205 -14.42 -17.48 -24.76
N PRO A 206 -14.60 -16.44 -23.92
CA PRO A 206 -14.82 -15.08 -24.42
C PRO A 206 -13.73 -14.67 -25.40
N SER A 207 -14.09 -13.91 -26.42
CA SER A 207 -13.17 -13.42 -27.45
C SER A 207 -12.98 -11.92 -27.30
N GLU A 208 -11.74 -11.47 -27.31
CA GLU A 208 -11.33 -10.06 -27.50
C GLU A 208 -10.28 -10.04 -28.63
N LEU A 209 -10.73 -10.37 -29.84
CA LEU A 209 -9.82 -10.48 -30.97
C LEU A 209 -9.46 -9.09 -31.52
N HIS A 210 -8.21 -8.70 -31.32
CA HIS A 210 -7.63 -7.50 -31.92
C HIS A 210 -7.18 -7.80 -33.34
N VAL A 211 -7.72 -7.08 -34.29
CA VAL A 211 -7.35 -7.18 -35.73
C VAL A 211 -6.72 -5.88 -36.16
N ILE A 212 -5.42 -5.93 -36.45
CA ILE A 212 -4.66 -4.79 -36.98
C ILE A 212 -4.64 -4.86 -38.48
N THR A 213 -5.23 -3.86 -39.14
CA THR A 213 -5.38 -3.78 -40.56
C THR A 213 -4.60 -2.59 -41.10
N ASP A 214 -3.72 -2.80 -42.05
CA ASP A 214 -3.02 -1.73 -42.79
C ASP A 214 -4.03 -0.75 -43.38
N ALA A 215 -3.88 0.52 -43.09
CA ALA A 215 -4.86 1.55 -43.42
C ALA A 215 -4.83 1.95 -44.94
N ASP A 216 -3.77 1.58 -45.64
CA ASP A 216 -3.62 1.85 -47.07
C ASP A 216 -4.11 0.68 -47.91
N SER A 217 -3.64 -0.53 -47.62
CA SER A 217 -3.94 -1.74 -48.44
C SER A 217 -5.16 -2.50 -47.94
N GLY A 218 -5.58 -2.29 -46.70
CA GLY A 218 -6.64 -3.05 -46.04
C GLY A 218 -6.30 -4.53 -45.81
N LYS A 219 -5.03 -4.90 -45.78
CA LYS A 219 -4.58 -6.24 -45.40
C LYS A 219 -4.41 -6.32 -43.91
N ALA A 220 -4.84 -7.42 -43.30
CA ALA A 220 -4.50 -7.68 -41.90
C ALA A 220 -2.97 -7.84 -41.77
N VAL A 221 -2.36 -7.07 -40.88
CA VAL A 221 -0.92 -7.10 -40.62
C VAL A 221 -0.59 -7.87 -39.33
N PHE A 222 -1.55 -7.92 -38.43
CA PHE A 222 -1.44 -8.68 -37.16
C PHE A 222 -2.82 -8.95 -36.59
N GLN A 223 -2.94 -10.01 -35.82
CA GLN A 223 -4.11 -10.26 -34.97
C GLN A 223 -3.66 -11.04 -33.74
N TYR A 224 -4.34 -10.81 -32.63
CA TYR A 224 -4.09 -11.51 -31.39
C TYR A 224 -5.35 -11.52 -30.51
N GLN A 225 -5.49 -12.52 -29.65
CA GLN A 225 -6.50 -12.53 -28.60
C GLN A 225 -6.03 -11.69 -27.43
N GLY A 226 -6.91 -10.85 -26.92
CA GLY A 226 -6.71 -10.11 -25.67
C GLY A 226 -7.07 -10.94 -24.44
N ILE A 227 -7.85 -12.02 -24.65
CA ILE A 227 -8.19 -13.00 -23.60
C ILE A 227 -7.33 -14.23 -23.82
N GLU A 228 -6.45 -14.50 -22.89
CA GLU A 228 -5.46 -15.59 -22.91
C GLU A 228 -5.71 -16.59 -21.78
N THR A 229 -6.98 -16.84 -21.46
CA THR A 229 -7.34 -17.63 -20.28
C THR A 229 -8.24 -18.77 -20.67
N GLY A 230 -8.04 -19.92 -20.04
CA GLY A 230 -9.04 -20.99 -19.96
C GLY A 230 -10.34 -20.45 -19.36
N THR A 231 -11.41 -21.19 -19.50
CA THR A 231 -12.68 -20.91 -18.81
C THR A 231 -13.01 -21.98 -17.82
N GLY A 232 -13.56 -21.59 -16.68
CA GLY A 232 -14.03 -22.51 -15.67
C GLY A 232 -15.44 -22.20 -15.24
N THR A 233 -16.21 -23.25 -14.90
CA THR A 233 -17.49 -23.11 -14.23
C THR A 233 -17.37 -23.63 -12.82
N GLY A 234 -17.28 -22.70 -11.87
CA GLY A 234 -17.25 -22.98 -10.42
C GLY A 234 -18.65 -23.22 -9.87
N GLN A 235 -18.72 -23.76 -8.65
CA GLN A 235 -19.98 -23.97 -7.94
C GLN A 235 -20.57 -22.63 -7.45
N PHE A 236 -19.72 -21.74 -7.00
CA PHE A 236 -20.11 -20.48 -6.36
C PHE A 236 -19.85 -19.27 -7.28
N ASN A 237 -18.75 -19.26 -7.98
CA ASN A 237 -18.34 -18.12 -8.80
C ASN A 237 -18.99 -18.10 -10.21
N GLY A 238 -19.71 -19.17 -10.56
CA GLY A 238 -20.29 -19.32 -11.91
C GLY A 238 -19.23 -19.49 -12.98
N SER A 239 -19.48 -19.02 -14.20
CA SER A 239 -18.52 -19.09 -15.28
C SER A 239 -17.52 -17.93 -15.18
N VAL A 240 -16.24 -18.28 -15.03
CA VAL A 240 -15.14 -17.33 -14.78
C VAL A 240 -13.93 -17.59 -15.70
N PRO A 241 -13.15 -16.56 -16.04
CA PRO A 241 -11.89 -16.75 -16.73
C PRO A 241 -10.84 -17.31 -15.79
N LEU A 242 -9.97 -18.19 -16.31
CA LEU A 242 -8.85 -18.76 -15.58
C LEU A 242 -7.55 -18.55 -16.37
N SER A 243 -6.50 -18.10 -15.70
CA SER A 243 -5.15 -18.17 -16.26
C SER A 243 -4.63 -19.59 -16.07
N THR A 244 -4.28 -20.24 -17.18
CA THR A 244 -3.82 -21.63 -17.20
C THR A 244 -2.51 -21.76 -17.97
N THR A 245 -1.82 -22.87 -17.84
CA THR A 245 -0.55 -23.09 -18.54
C THR A 245 -0.60 -24.37 -19.34
N LEU A 246 -0.37 -24.30 -20.66
CA LEU A 246 -0.25 -25.48 -21.51
C LEU A 246 1.10 -26.17 -21.27
N SER A 247 1.07 -27.44 -20.94
CA SER A 247 2.24 -28.30 -20.75
C SER A 247 2.17 -29.55 -21.63
N GLY A 248 2.87 -29.52 -22.75
CA GLY A 248 2.72 -30.55 -23.78
C GLY A 248 1.38 -30.44 -24.49
N SER A 249 0.48 -31.39 -24.30
CA SER A 249 -0.89 -31.37 -24.83
C SER A 249 -1.96 -31.25 -23.74
N THR A 250 -1.57 -30.88 -22.53
CA THR A 250 -2.47 -30.83 -21.36
C THR A 250 -2.37 -29.48 -20.71
N TYR A 251 -3.49 -28.85 -20.43
CA TYR A 251 -3.59 -27.62 -19.65
C TYR A 251 -3.46 -27.93 -18.15
N GLN A 252 -2.92 -26.98 -17.40
CA GLN A 252 -2.70 -27.09 -15.96
C GLN A 252 -3.27 -25.85 -15.28
N LEU A 253 -3.92 -26.00 -14.12
CA LEU A 253 -4.30 -24.87 -13.27
C LEU A 253 -3.03 -24.27 -12.63
N VAL A 254 -2.27 -23.57 -13.46
CA VAL A 254 -1.08 -22.80 -13.13
C VAL A 254 -1.25 -21.39 -13.69
N ASP A 255 -1.48 -20.44 -12.81
CA ASP A 255 -1.72 -19.05 -13.16
C ASP A 255 -0.42 -18.31 -13.46
N GLY A 256 -0.09 -18.19 -14.75
CA GLY A 256 1.12 -17.54 -15.23
C GLY A 256 1.13 -16.03 -14.96
N ASP A 257 -0.04 -15.39 -14.88
CA ASP A 257 -0.18 -13.94 -14.69
C ASP A 257 0.10 -13.52 -13.23
N ARG A 258 -0.12 -14.48 -12.29
CA ARG A 258 0.06 -14.27 -10.85
C ARG A 258 1.16 -15.16 -10.31
N ALA A 259 2.34 -15.03 -10.90
CA ALA A 259 3.60 -15.65 -10.49
C ALA A 259 3.57 -17.20 -10.45
N GLY A 260 2.67 -17.82 -11.20
CA GLY A 260 2.58 -19.28 -11.29
C GLY A 260 1.87 -19.91 -10.09
N HIS A 261 0.87 -19.25 -9.53
CA HIS A 261 -0.03 -19.86 -8.54
C HIS A 261 -0.56 -21.20 -9.06
N LYS A 262 -0.57 -22.24 -8.21
CA LYS A 262 -0.96 -23.60 -8.59
C LYS A 262 -2.11 -24.08 -7.75
N THR A 263 -3.05 -24.78 -8.37
CA THR A 263 -4.18 -25.39 -7.68
C THR A 263 -4.10 -26.92 -7.78
N TYR A 264 -4.15 -27.58 -6.63
CA TYR A 264 -3.95 -29.02 -6.48
C TYR A 264 -5.18 -29.71 -5.90
N ASP A 265 -5.39 -30.96 -6.31
CA ASP A 265 -6.37 -31.87 -5.76
C ASP A 265 -5.70 -32.81 -4.72
N LEU A 266 -6.12 -32.74 -3.47
CA LEU A 266 -5.67 -33.65 -2.40
C LEU A 266 -6.38 -34.98 -2.41
N ASN A 267 -7.45 -35.13 -3.19
CA ASN A 267 -8.22 -36.37 -3.28
C ASN A 267 -8.59 -36.94 -1.91
N GLN A 268 -9.09 -36.10 -1.01
CA GLN A 268 -9.42 -36.41 0.39
C GLN A 268 -8.20 -36.80 1.27
N GLY A 269 -6.99 -36.57 0.77
CA GLY A 269 -5.78 -36.69 1.59
C GLY A 269 -5.65 -35.53 2.57
N THR A 270 -4.88 -35.74 3.66
CA THR A 270 -4.66 -34.72 4.70
C THR A 270 -3.20 -34.25 4.77
N SER A 271 -2.38 -34.61 3.80
CA SER A 271 -0.97 -34.29 3.76
C SER A 271 -0.43 -34.21 2.33
N GLY A 272 0.74 -33.60 2.18
CA GLY A 272 1.39 -33.39 0.88
C GLY A 272 0.77 -32.26 0.08
N THR A 273 1.24 -32.08 -1.15
CA THR A 273 0.80 -31.03 -2.05
C THR A 273 -0.47 -31.40 -2.82
N GLY A 274 -0.68 -32.70 -3.07
CA GLY A 274 -1.75 -33.19 -3.93
C GLY A 274 -1.31 -33.34 -5.39
N THR A 275 -2.26 -33.62 -6.27
CA THR A 275 -2.08 -33.70 -7.72
C THR A 275 -2.48 -32.41 -8.36
N LEU A 276 -1.63 -31.81 -9.20
CA LEU A 276 -1.96 -30.60 -9.94
C LEU A 276 -3.18 -30.88 -10.83
N PHE A 277 -4.18 -30.01 -10.79
CA PHE A 277 -5.33 -30.12 -11.70
C PHE A 277 -4.86 -29.95 -13.14
N THR A 278 -5.34 -30.86 -14.00
CA THR A 278 -5.03 -30.88 -15.42
C THR A 278 -6.30 -31.08 -16.25
N ASP A 279 -6.31 -30.55 -17.47
CA ASP A 279 -7.41 -30.65 -18.41
C ASP A 279 -6.88 -30.79 -19.84
N ASP A 280 -7.65 -31.34 -20.76
CA ASP A 280 -7.24 -31.59 -22.14
C ASP A 280 -7.74 -30.53 -23.15
N ASN A 281 -8.72 -29.72 -22.74
CA ASN A 281 -9.37 -28.74 -23.63
C ASN A 281 -9.48 -27.32 -23.05
N ASP A 282 -8.90 -27.09 -21.86
CA ASP A 282 -8.92 -25.79 -21.14
C ASP A 282 -10.32 -25.28 -20.74
N VAL A 283 -11.29 -26.21 -20.63
CA VAL A 283 -12.65 -25.95 -20.14
C VAL A 283 -12.85 -26.68 -18.83
N TRP A 284 -12.84 -25.95 -17.73
CA TRP A 284 -12.70 -26.49 -16.38
C TRP A 284 -14.00 -26.50 -15.60
N GLY A 285 -14.28 -27.63 -14.93
CA GLY A 285 -15.47 -27.74 -14.10
C GLY A 285 -16.77 -27.67 -14.89
N ASP A 286 -17.88 -27.89 -14.23
CA ASP A 286 -19.22 -27.85 -14.84
C ASP A 286 -20.27 -27.23 -13.89
N GLY A 287 -19.83 -26.61 -12.80
CA GLY A 287 -20.68 -26.04 -11.77
C GLY A 287 -21.29 -27.07 -10.80
N THR A 288 -20.99 -28.35 -10.97
CA THR A 288 -21.51 -29.41 -10.10
C THR A 288 -20.45 -30.00 -9.18
N GLN A 289 -20.86 -30.45 -8.02
CA GLN A 289 -19.99 -31.13 -7.04
C GLN A 289 -19.46 -32.50 -7.55
N ALA A 290 -20.11 -33.11 -8.51
CA ALA A 290 -19.69 -34.37 -9.08
C ALA A 290 -18.38 -34.24 -9.89
N ASN A 291 -18.13 -33.05 -10.43
CA ASN A 291 -16.90 -32.74 -11.13
C ASN A 291 -15.89 -32.07 -10.17
N ARG A 292 -14.81 -32.76 -9.86
CA ARG A 292 -13.79 -32.25 -8.91
C ARG A 292 -13.09 -30.99 -9.39
N GLN A 293 -13.01 -30.76 -10.70
CA GLN A 293 -12.45 -29.52 -11.23
C GLN A 293 -13.30 -28.30 -10.84
N THR A 294 -14.60 -28.48 -10.55
CA THR A 294 -15.50 -27.37 -10.14
C THR A 294 -14.98 -26.64 -8.92
N ALA A 295 -14.59 -27.37 -7.86
CA ALA A 295 -13.96 -26.77 -6.68
C ALA A 295 -12.58 -26.19 -7.02
N GLY A 296 -11.82 -26.85 -7.92
CA GLY A 296 -10.56 -26.32 -8.43
C GLY A 296 -10.70 -24.96 -9.14
N VAL A 297 -11.80 -24.77 -9.89
CA VAL A 297 -12.14 -23.48 -10.54
C VAL A 297 -12.39 -22.40 -9.49
N ASP A 298 -13.26 -22.66 -8.50
CA ASP A 298 -13.57 -21.66 -7.46
C ASP A 298 -12.32 -21.25 -6.71
N VAL A 299 -11.47 -22.21 -6.33
CA VAL A 299 -10.21 -21.96 -5.61
C VAL A 299 -9.19 -21.18 -6.46
N ALA A 300 -9.02 -21.56 -7.73
CA ALA A 300 -8.08 -20.88 -8.63
C ALA A 300 -8.51 -19.44 -8.91
N PHE A 301 -9.80 -19.26 -9.19
CA PHE A 301 -10.38 -17.93 -9.40
C PHE A 301 -10.31 -17.07 -8.14
N GLY A 302 -10.69 -17.62 -6.98
CA GLY A 302 -10.65 -16.88 -5.71
C GLY A 302 -9.24 -16.40 -5.34
N ALA A 303 -8.22 -17.23 -5.59
CA ALA A 303 -6.83 -16.84 -5.41
C ALA A 303 -6.40 -15.73 -6.39
N ALA A 304 -6.83 -15.82 -7.65
CA ALA A 304 -6.54 -14.82 -8.68
C ALA A 304 -7.20 -13.48 -8.37
N ALA A 305 -8.49 -13.49 -8.04
CA ALA A 305 -9.28 -12.31 -7.66
C ALA A 305 -8.69 -11.60 -6.44
N THR A 306 -8.32 -12.36 -5.42
CA THR A 306 -7.70 -11.81 -4.21
C THR A 306 -6.33 -11.20 -4.49
N TRP A 307 -5.51 -11.85 -5.33
CA TRP A 307 -4.22 -11.28 -5.75
C TRP A 307 -4.41 -9.96 -6.49
N ASP A 308 -5.33 -9.91 -7.45
CA ASP A 308 -5.61 -8.71 -8.25
C ASP A 308 -6.16 -7.60 -7.37
N TYR A 309 -7.09 -7.90 -6.48
CA TYR A 309 -7.60 -6.94 -5.50
C TYR A 309 -6.48 -6.26 -4.71
N TYR A 310 -5.59 -7.04 -4.08
CA TYR A 310 -4.48 -6.46 -3.31
C TYR A 310 -3.51 -5.65 -4.19
N LYS A 311 -3.33 -6.06 -5.43
CA LYS A 311 -2.49 -5.35 -6.40
C LYS A 311 -3.12 -4.06 -6.88
N ASP A 312 -4.39 -4.10 -7.25
CA ASP A 312 -5.10 -2.97 -7.86
C ASP A 312 -5.44 -1.89 -6.83
N VAL A 313 -5.88 -2.29 -5.65
CA VAL A 313 -6.32 -1.36 -4.59
C VAL A 313 -5.14 -0.82 -3.78
N PHE A 314 -4.14 -1.64 -3.50
CA PHE A 314 -3.05 -1.29 -2.59
C PHE A 314 -1.66 -1.31 -3.23
N GLY A 315 -1.54 -1.72 -4.49
CA GLY A 315 -0.26 -1.90 -5.18
C GLY A 315 0.57 -3.05 -4.60
N ARG A 316 -0.06 -3.98 -3.87
CA ARG A 316 0.60 -5.12 -3.24
C ARG A 316 0.79 -6.26 -4.23
N ASN A 317 2.02 -6.69 -4.43
CA ASN A 317 2.35 -7.74 -5.39
C ASN A 317 2.46 -9.11 -4.68
N GLY A 318 1.32 -9.77 -4.51
CA GLY A 318 1.20 -11.05 -3.80
C GLY A 318 1.19 -10.93 -2.27
N ILE A 319 1.03 -12.06 -1.58
CA ILE A 319 0.83 -12.13 -0.13
C ILE A 319 1.96 -11.46 0.66
N ARG A 320 3.22 -11.67 0.27
CA ARG A 320 4.41 -11.07 0.91
C ARG A 320 4.86 -9.75 0.26
N ASN A 321 4.15 -9.29 -0.75
CA ASN A 321 4.55 -8.15 -1.57
C ASN A 321 5.93 -8.34 -2.27
N ASP A 322 6.28 -9.57 -2.55
CA ASP A 322 7.56 -10.00 -3.16
C ASP A 322 7.38 -10.61 -4.55
N GLY A 323 6.13 -10.66 -5.05
CA GLY A 323 5.80 -11.26 -6.33
C GLY A 323 5.86 -12.79 -6.34
N VAL A 324 5.91 -13.44 -5.18
CA VAL A 324 5.91 -14.91 -5.07
C VAL A 324 4.49 -15.40 -4.83
N ALA A 325 4.04 -16.34 -5.65
CA ALA A 325 2.73 -16.96 -5.48
C ALA A 325 2.72 -17.98 -4.34
N ALA A 326 1.61 -18.04 -3.60
CA ALA A 326 1.24 -19.18 -2.81
C ALA A 326 0.72 -20.32 -3.74
N TYR A 327 0.22 -21.39 -3.17
CA TYR A 327 -0.55 -22.39 -3.89
C TYR A 327 -1.79 -22.81 -3.12
N SER A 328 -2.75 -23.40 -3.79
CA SER A 328 -4.02 -23.83 -3.21
C SER A 328 -4.21 -25.33 -3.32
N ARG A 329 -4.90 -25.93 -2.34
CA ARG A 329 -5.24 -27.34 -2.29
C ARG A 329 -6.74 -27.50 -2.03
N ALA A 330 -7.47 -28.08 -2.97
CA ALA A 330 -8.86 -28.44 -2.81
C ALA A 330 -9.01 -29.90 -2.34
N HIS A 331 -10.20 -30.26 -1.89
CA HIS A 331 -10.59 -31.62 -1.50
C HIS A 331 -9.74 -32.21 -0.36
N TYR A 332 -9.51 -31.41 0.67
CA TYR A 332 -8.78 -31.84 1.87
C TYR A 332 -9.67 -32.68 2.79
N GLY A 333 -9.18 -33.87 3.17
CA GLY A 333 -9.85 -34.75 4.14
C GLY A 333 -11.14 -35.34 3.60
N ASN A 334 -11.78 -36.17 4.42
CA ASN A 334 -13.07 -36.77 4.10
C ASN A 334 -14.16 -36.18 4.98
N GLY A 335 -15.06 -35.42 4.39
CA GLY A 335 -16.09 -34.67 5.12
C GLY A 335 -15.52 -33.55 6.00
N TYR A 336 -14.40 -32.97 5.63
CA TYR A 336 -13.74 -31.91 6.39
C TYR A 336 -14.47 -30.59 6.22
N VAL A 337 -14.98 -30.05 7.34
CA VAL A 337 -15.83 -28.83 7.37
C VAL A 337 -15.00 -27.64 7.83
N ASN A 338 -13.96 -27.29 7.08
CA ASN A 338 -13.16 -26.08 7.28
C ASN A 338 -12.30 -25.78 6.06
N ALA A 339 -11.78 -24.56 5.98
CA ALA A 339 -10.66 -24.13 5.15
C ALA A 339 -9.58 -23.54 6.06
N PHE A 340 -8.34 -23.42 5.60
CA PHE A 340 -7.27 -22.80 6.38
C PHE A 340 -6.10 -22.36 5.52
N TRP A 341 -5.45 -21.27 5.97
CA TRP A 341 -4.13 -20.84 5.56
C TRP A 341 -3.05 -21.54 6.41
N ASP A 342 -1.92 -21.86 5.82
CA ASP A 342 -0.76 -22.41 6.53
C ASP A 342 0.53 -21.72 6.07
N ASP A 343 1.14 -20.96 6.98
CA ASP A 343 2.39 -20.24 6.73
C ASP A 343 3.57 -21.18 6.42
N THR A 344 3.54 -22.42 6.92
CA THR A 344 4.62 -23.38 6.74
C THR A 344 4.73 -23.86 5.30
N CYS A 345 3.59 -24.17 4.67
CA CYS A 345 3.56 -24.51 3.25
C CYS A 345 3.42 -23.29 2.36
N PHE A 346 3.08 -22.13 2.93
CA PHE A 346 2.68 -20.94 2.19
C PHE A 346 1.53 -21.25 1.23
N CYS A 347 0.45 -21.78 1.77
CA CYS A 347 -0.65 -22.32 0.98
C CYS A 347 -2.02 -22.19 1.66
N MET A 348 -3.07 -22.19 0.84
CA MET A 348 -4.47 -22.30 1.23
C MET A 348 -4.95 -23.73 1.05
N THR A 349 -5.86 -24.19 1.92
CA THR A 349 -6.38 -25.56 1.90
C THR A 349 -7.87 -25.56 2.21
N TYR A 350 -8.65 -26.26 1.39
CA TYR A 350 -10.11 -26.26 1.43
C TYR A 350 -10.66 -27.69 1.52
N GLY A 351 -11.55 -27.89 2.49
CA GLY A 351 -12.32 -29.13 2.62
C GLY A 351 -13.60 -29.11 1.79
N ASP A 352 -14.23 -30.28 1.65
CA ASP A 352 -15.46 -30.48 0.88
C ASP A 352 -16.73 -30.39 1.72
N GLY A 353 -16.63 -29.98 2.97
CA GLY A 353 -17.78 -29.92 3.88
C GLY A 353 -18.33 -31.29 4.29
N SER A 354 -19.42 -31.27 5.03
CA SER A 354 -20.08 -32.48 5.50
C SER A 354 -20.55 -33.34 4.33
N GLY A 355 -20.18 -34.63 4.36
CA GLY A 355 -20.52 -35.55 3.28
C GLY A 355 -19.80 -35.32 1.96
N ASN A 356 -18.82 -34.45 1.90
CA ASN A 356 -18.08 -34.04 0.69
C ASN A 356 -18.98 -33.43 -0.42
N THR A 357 -19.99 -32.68 -0.01
CA THR A 357 -20.98 -32.14 -0.94
C THR A 357 -21.09 -30.62 -0.89
N HIS A 358 -20.29 -29.94 -0.05
CA HIS A 358 -20.31 -28.49 0.12
C HIS A 358 -18.87 -27.99 0.28
N PRO A 359 -18.08 -27.92 -0.81
CA PRO A 359 -16.70 -27.45 -0.73
C PRO A 359 -16.68 -26.01 -0.20
N LEU A 360 -15.72 -25.72 0.67
CA LEU A 360 -15.57 -24.39 1.28
C LEU A 360 -14.73 -23.50 0.38
N THR A 361 -15.18 -23.27 -0.85
CA THR A 361 -14.40 -22.65 -1.93
C THR A 361 -15.04 -21.38 -2.52
N ALA A 362 -16.06 -20.82 -1.86
CA ALA A 362 -16.66 -19.54 -2.26
C ALA A 362 -15.61 -18.42 -2.27
N LEU A 363 -15.88 -17.32 -2.99
CA LEU A 363 -14.91 -16.24 -3.21
C LEU A 363 -14.47 -15.62 -1.89
N ASP A 364 -15.40 -15.33 -0.99
CA ASP A 364 -15.14 -14.78 0.34
C ASP A 364 -14.27 -15.71 1.20
N VAL A 365 -14.52 -17.03 1.15
CA VAL A 365 -13.68 -18.01 1.86
C VAL A 365 -12.27 -18.03 1.30
N ALA A 366 -12.11 -18.04 -0.03
CA ALA A 366 -10.80 -18.02 -0.65
C ALA A 366 -10.03 -16.72 -0.32
N ALA A 367 -10.70 -15.59 -0.31
CA ALA A 367 -10.14 -14.29 0.04
C ALA A 367 -9.81 -14.20 1.54
N HIS A 368 -10.64 -14.79 2.42
CA HIS A 368 -10.39 -14.91 3.85
C HIS A 368 -9.09 -15.65 4.13
N GLU A 369 -8.91 -16.83 3.55
CA GLU A 369 -7.72 -17.65 3.77
C GLU A 369 -6.44 -16.99 3.24
N MET A 370 -6.51 -16.41 2.05
CA MET A 370 -5.36 -15.70 1.49
C MET A 370 -5.01 -14.45 2.31
N SER A 371 -5.99 -13.81 2.92
CA SER A 371 -5.79 -12.62 3.76
C SER A 371 -5.14 -12.94 5.10
N HIS A 372 -5.27 -14.17 5.63
CA HIS A 372 -4.43 -14.63 6.75
C HIS A 372 -2.94 -14.56 6.39
N GLY A 373 -2.58 -14.96 5.18
CA GLY A 373 -1.20 -14.83 4.68
C GLY A 373 -0.75 -13.38 4.59
N VAL A 374 -1.63 -12.47 4.16
CA VAL A 374 -1.33 -11.02 4.14
C VAL A 374 -1.16 -10.47 5.55
N THR A 375 -2.00 -10.90 6.49
CA THR A 375 -1.89 -10.52 7.91
C THR A 375 -0.57 -11.00 8.50
N ALA A 376 -0.18 -12.26 8.25
CA ALA A 376 1.11 -12.81 8.68
C ALA A 376 2.30 -12.04 8.09
N ALA A 377 2.20 -11.62 6.83
CA ALA A 377 3.24 -10.87 6.12
C ALA A 377 3.26 -9.37 6.43
N THR A 378 2.36 -8.85 7.27
CA THR A 378 2.25 -7.43 7.65
C THR A 378 2.29 -7.27 9.17
N ALA A 379 1.16 -7.12 9.83
CA ALA A 379 1.09 -6.97 11.29
C ALA A 379 1.50 -8.23 12.06
N GLY A 380 1.35 -9.41 11.46
CA GLY A 380 1.64 -10.69 12.09
C GLY A 380 0.81 -10.93 13.35
N LEU A 381 -0.46 -10.49 13.36
CA LEU A 381 -1.35 -10.56 14.52
C LEU A 381 -1.39 -11.98 15.11
N THR A 382 -0.98 -12.11 16.37
CA THR A 382 -0.94 -13.40 17.07
C THR A 382 -2.34 -13.98 17.17
N TYR A 383 -2.51 -15.25 16.74
CA TYR A 383 -3.80 -15.92 16.65
C TYR A 383 -4.33 -16.37 18.02
N SER A 384 -4.49 -15.41 18.94
CA SER A 384 -4.97 -15.63 20.31
C SER A 384 -5.50 -14.33 20.91
N GLY A 385 -6.51 -14.41 21.77
CA GLY A 385 -7.07 -13.26 22.46
C GLY A 385 -7.61 -12.19 21.49
N GLU A 386 -7.48 -10.92 21.84
CA GLU A 386 -7.96 -9.81 21.01
C GLU A 386 -7.20 -9.70 19.69
N SER A 387 -5.90 -9.97 19.66
CA SER A 387 -5.13 -9.97 18.41
C SER A 387 -5.57 -11.08 17.47
N GLY A 388 -5.98 -12.24 17.99
CA GLY A 388 -6.56 -13.32 17.22
C GLY A 388 -7.92 -12.95 16.62
N GLY A 389 -8.79 -12.29 17.39
CA GLY A 389 -10.05 -11.76 16.86
C GLY A 389 -9.85 -10.71 15.77
N LEU A 390 -8.84 -9.84 15.90
CA LEU A 390 -8.46 -8.87 14.86
C LEU A 390 -7.85 -9.55 13.63
N ASN A 391 -7.14 -10.69 13.78
CA ASN A 391 -6.63 -11.49 12.67
C ASN A 391 -7.79 -12.05 11.84
N GLU A 392 -8.75 -12.69 12.49
CA GLU A 392 -9.98 -13.20 11.87
C GLU A 392 -10.78 -12.08 11.18
N ALA A 393 -11.02 -10.98 11.90
CA ALA A 393 -11.74 -9.84 11.34
C ALA A 393 -11.04 -9.24 10.12
N THR A 394 -9.72 -9.21 10.11
CA THR A 394 -8.94 -8.74 8.95
C THR A 394 -9.22 -9.59 7.72
N SER A 395 -9.29 -10.91 7.89
CA SER A 395 -9.63 -11.84 6.83
C SER A 395 -11.08 -11.64 6.33
N ASP A 396 -12.06 -11.50 7.23
CA ASP A 396 -13.45 -11.21 6.87
C ASP A 396 -13.62 -9.86 6.17
N ILE A 397 -12.94 -8.82 6.65
CA ILE A 397 -12.95 -7.48 6.06
C ILE A 397 -12.46 -7.52 4.60
N PHE A 398 -11.35 -8.21 4.35
CA PHE A 398 -10.83 -8.30 2.99
C PHE A 398 -11.60 -9.30 2.13
N ALA A 399 -12.24 -10.31 2.71
CA ALA A 399 -13.16 -11.20 2.01
C ALA A 399 -14.33 -10.39 1.41
N ALA A 400 -15.06 -9.64 2.23
CA ALA A 400 -16.11 -8.75 1.75
C ALA A 400 -15.58 -7.72 0.73
N ALA A 401 -14.41 -7.11 0.98
CA ALA A 401 -13.84 -6.13 0.08
C ALA A 401 -13.44 -6.72 -1.30
N VAL A 402 -13.00 -7.98 -1.35
CA VAL A 402 -12.74 -8.70 -2.61
C VAL A 402 -14.04 -8.94 -3.37
N GLU A 403 -15.12 -9.35 -2.70
CA GLU A 403 -16.42 -9.51 -3.34
C GLU A 403 -16.93 -8.21 -3.96
N PHE A 404 -16.86 -7.09 -3.22
CA PHE A 404 -17.25 -5.78 -3.73
C PHE A 404 -16.35 -5.33 -4.91
N HIS A 405 -15.10 -5.76 -4.94
CA HIS A 405 -14.18 -5.47 -6.02
C HIS A 405 -14.54 -6.25 -7.29
N GLU A 406 -14.78 -7.56 -7.16
CA GLU A 406 -15.10 -8.46 -8.28
C GLU A 406 -16.53 -8.28 -8.78
N ASN A 407 -17.48 -8.05 -7.88
CA ASN A 407 -18.90 -7.79 -8.18
C ASN A 407 -19.50 -8.84 -9.14
N LEU A 408 -19.39 -10.13 -8.77
CA LEU A 408 -19.83 -11.23 -9.60
C LEU A 408 -21.36 -11.32 -9.66
N PRO A 409 -21.95 -11.62 -10.84
CA PRO A 409 -23.38 -11.89 -10.93
C PRO A 409 -23.84 -13.15 -10.18
N ALA A 410 -22.95 -14.15 -10.03
CA ALA A 410 -23.26 -15.41 -9.33
C ALA A 410 -23.17 -15.24 -7.81
N ASP A 411 -22.36 -14.28 -7.37
CA ASP A 411 -22.14 -13.92 -5.97
C ASP A 411 -22.19 -12.41 -5.83
N VAL A 412 -23.38 -11.90 -5.54
CA VAL A 412 -23.61 -10.46 -5.42
C VAL A 412 -23.02 -9.97 -4.11
N PRO A 413 -22.06 -9.00 -4.14
CA PRO A 413 -21.30 -8.64 -2.97
C PRO A 413 -22.18 -8.10 -1.83
N ASP A 414 -21.88 -8.55 -0.63
CA ASP A 414 -22.60 -8.19 0.57
C ASP A 414 -21.70 -8.10 1.82
N TYR A 415 -22.26 -8.08 3.01
CA TYR A 415 -21.53 -8.03 4.29
C TYR A 415 -21.84 -9.26 5.16
N MET A 416 -22.05 -10.39 4.51
CA MET A 416 -22.10 -11.71 5.13
C MET A 416 -20.80 -12.44 4.81
N VAL A 417 -20.49 -13.48 5.55
CA VAL A 417 -19.31 -14.32 5.32
C VAL A 417 -19.75 -15.76 5.29
N GLY A 418 -19.42 -16.47 4.22
CA GLY A 418 -19.74 -17.88 4.03
C GLY A 418 -21.22 -18.14 3.74
N GLU A 419 -21.96 -17.20 3.17
CA GLU A 419 -23.40 -17.36 2.89
C GLU A 419 -23.65 -18.39 1.77
N LYS A 420 -22.70 -18.52 0.81
CA LYS A 420 -22.83 -19.49 -0.30
C LYS A 420 -22.48 -20.91 0.12
N ILE A 421 -21.57 -21.09 1.05
CA ILE A 421 -21.17 -22.44 1.48
C ILE A 421 -22.19 -23.14 2.35
N ASP A 422 -23.16 -22.36 2.95
CA ASP A 422 -24.22 -22.86 3.83
C ASP A 422 -23.71 -23.95 4.80
N ILE A 423 -22.65 -23.66 5.52
CA ILE A 423 -21.94 -24.60 6.39
C ILE A 423 -22.86 -25.24 7.45
N ASN A 424 -23.90 -24.52 7.84
CA ASN A 424 -24.89 -24.93 8.83
C ASN A 424 -26.05 -25.74 8.21
N GLY A 425 -26.18 -25.79 6.88
CA GLY A 425 -27.23 -26.49 6.17
C GLY A 425 -28.65 -25.92 6.42
N ASN A 426 -28.73 -24.62 6.73
CA ASN A 426 -29.97 -23.91 7.07
C ASN A 426 -30.18 -22.61 6.30
N GLY A 427 -29.34 -22.31 5.31
CA GLY A 427 -29.41 -21.14 4.49
C GLY A 427 -28.94 -19.84 5.20
N THR A 428 -28.16 -19.96 6.29
CA THR A 428 -27.61 -18.81 6.99
C THR A 428 -26.10 -18.71 6.73
N PRO A 429 -25.55 -17.48 6.65
CA PRO A 429 -24.12 -17.29 6.54
C PRO A 429 -23.38 -17.78 7.79
N LEU A 430 -22.08 -17.94 7.67
CA LEU A 430 -21.23 -18.26 8.81
C LEU A 430 -21.15 -17.09 9.79
N ARG A 431 -21.02 -15.85 9.28
CA ARG A 431 -20.98 -14.61 10.09
C ARG A 431 -21.72 -13.45 9.42
N TYR A 432 -22.11 -12.49 10.23
CA TYR A 432 -22.73 -11.23 9.81
C TYR A 432 -21.89 -10.06 10.25
N MET A 433 -21.60 -9.11 9.34
CA MET A 433 -20.78 -7.95 9.69
C MET A 433 -21.59 -6.79 10.25
N ASP A 434 -22.84 -6.61 9.84
CA ASP A 434 -23.71 -5.51 10.32
C ASP A 434 -24.16 -5.66 11.78
N LYS A 435 -24.36 -6.87 12.21
CA LYS A 435 -24.76 -7.27 13.56
C LYS A 435 -24.33 -8.70 13.84
N PRO A 436 -23.07 -8.88 14.24
CA PRO A 436 -22.47 -10.20 14.40
C PRO A 436 -23.28 -11.19 15.26
N SER A 437 -23.94 -10.70 16.30
CA SER A 437 -24.75 -11.55 17.20
C SER A 437 -25.92 -12.28 16.53
N LYS A 438 -26.22 -12.00 15.25
CA LYS A 438 -27.20 -12.75 14.47
C LYS A 438 -26.83 -14.23 14.32
N ASP A 439 -25.54 -14.57 14.36
CA ASP A 439 -25.06 -15.97 14.33
C ASP A 439 -25.24 -16.72 15.65
N GLY A 440 -25.62 -16.03 16.72
CA GLY A 440 -25.87 -16.57 18.06
C GLY A 440 -24.63 -16.70 18.95
N ALA A 441 -23.41 -16.44 18.45
CA ALA A 441 -22.14 -16.64 19.17
C ALA A 441 -21.23 -15.41 19.17
N SER A 442 -21.13 -14.71 18.03
CA SER A 442 -20.28 -13.53 17.86
C SER A 442 -20.74 -12.34 18.71
N ARG A 443 -19.79 -11.43 18.98
CA ARG A 443 -20.03 -10.24 19.79
C ARG A 443 -20.25 -9.03 18.88
N ASP A 444 -21.27 -8.22 19.15
CA ASP A 444 -21.50 -6.95 18.43
C ASP A 444 -20.50 -5.87 18.87
N TYR A 445 -20.10 -5.90 20.14
CA TYR A 445 -19.34 -4.83 20.78
C TYR A 445 -18.18 -5.37 21.60
N TRP A 446 -17.16 -4.56 21.72
CA TRP A 446 -16.02 -4.85 22.57
C TRP A 446 -16.41 -4.86 24.08
N SER A 447 -15.81 -5.77 24.82
CA SER A 447 -15.83 -5.83 26.27
C SER A 447 -14.47 -6.27 26.81
N SER A 448 -14.18 -6.00 28.08
CA SER A 448 -12.94 -6.41 28.73
C SER A 448 -12.72 -7.94 28.81
N THR A 449 -13.75 -8.73 28.51
CA THR A 449 -13.69 -10.20 28.47
C THR A 449 -13.52 -10.73 27.04
N LEU A 450 -13.49 -9.87 26.02
CA LEU A 450 -13.46 -10.29 24.61
C LEU A 450 -12.24 -11.18 24.30
N GLY A 451 -11.08 -10.89 24.89
CA GLY A 451 -9.86 -11.69 24.70
C GLY A 451 -9.94 -13.14 25.24
N SER A 452 -11.00 -13.52 25.94
CA SER A 452 -11.26 -14.90 26.38
C SER A 452 -12.29 -15.65 25.51
N VAL A 453 -12.84 -14.97 24.52
CA VAL A 453 -13.77 -15.54 23.54
C VAL A 453 -12.97 -16.16 22.40
N ASP A 454 -13.47 -17.22 21.79
CA ASP A 454 -12.87 -17.83 20.60
C ASP A 454 -12.66 -16.76 19.51
N VAL A 455 -11.54 -16.87 18.79
CA VAL A 455 -11.11 -15.84 17.83
C VAL A 455 -12.13 -15.56 16.73
N HIS A 456 -12.85 -16.59 16.27
CA HIS A 456 -13.89 -16.49 15.25
C HIS A 456 -15.13 -15.71 15.74
N TYR A 457 -15.38 -15.64 17.05
CA TYR A 457 -16.48 -14.89 17.63
C TYR A 457 -16.04 -13.55 18.23
N SER A 458 -14.76 -13.46 18.63
CA SER A 458 -14.19 -12.19 19.08
C SER A 458 -13.77 -11.28 17.93
N SER A 459 -13.81 -11.75 16.68
CA SER A 459 -13.72 -10.94 15.45
C SER A 459 -14.92 -10.02 15.25
N GLY A 460 -16.08 -10.40 15.79
CA GLY A 460 -17.36 -9.72 15.55
C GLY A 460 -17.32 -8.19 15.71
N PRO A 461 -16.81 -7.61 16.82
CA PRO A 461 -16.78 -6.16 16.95
C PRO A 461 -15.97 -5.45 15.87
N ALA A 462 -14.93 -6.05 15.31
CA ALA A 462 -14.15 -5.45 14.23
C ALA A 462 -14.85 -5.62 12.86
N ASN A 463 -15.55 -6.72 12.63
CA ASN A 463 -16.44 -6.87 11.48
C ASN A 463 -17.54 -5.81 11.51
N HIS A 464 -18.16 -5.62 12.68
CA HIS A 464 -19.18 -4.60 12.91
C HIS A 464 -18.62 -3.17 12.68
N LEU A 465 -17.43 -2.87 13.19
CA LEU A 465 -16.72 -1.63 12.89
C LEU A 465 -16.60 -1.39 11.39
N PHE A 466 -16.17 -2.41 10.65
CA PHE A 466 -15.95 -2.26 9.21
C PHE A 466 -17.24 -2.00 8.45
N TYR A 467 -18.33 -2.69 8.81
CA TYR A 467 -19.67 -2.39 8.28
C TYR A 467 -20.09 -0.95 8.60
N LEU A 468 -20.03 -0.55 9.88
CA LEU A 468 -20.38 0.81 10.31
C LEU A 468 -19.55 1.88 9.61
N LEU A 469 -18.25 1.61 9.42
CA LEU A 469 -17.37 2.53 8.73
C LEU A 469 -17.66 2.60 7.23
N SER A 470 -18.04 1.49 6.61
CA SER A 470 -18.38 1.44 5.19
C SER A 470 -19.74 2.07 4.91
N GLU A 471 -20.78 1.62 5.62
CA GLU A 471 -22.16 1.86 5.28
C GLU A 471 -22.90 2.82 6.24
N GLY A 472 -22.41 2.95 7.46
CA GLY A 472 -23.08 3.67 8.53
C GLY A 472 -23.98 2.77 9.36
N SER A 473 -24.68 3.37 10.33
CA SER A 473 -25.59 2.67 11.24
C SER A 473 -27.04 2.78 10.83
N GLY A 474 -27.91 1.92 11.42
CA GLY A 474 -29.35 1.87 11.19
C GLY A 474 -29.75 1.06 9.96
N ALA A 475 -31.02 1.18 9.58
CA ALA A 475 -31.61 0.40 8.50
C ALA A 475 -31.09 0.87 7.12
N LYS A 476 -30.56 -0.08 6.33
CA LYS A 476 -30.04 0.16 4.98
C LYS A 476 -30.17 -1.08 4.12
N THR A 477 -30.36 -0.89 2.81
CA THR A 477 -30.30 -1.98 1.84
C THR A 477 -29.05 -1.81 0.96
N VAL A 478 -28.21 -2.83 0.90
CA VAL A 478 -27.01 -2.88 0.05
C VAL A 478 -27.16 -4.08 -0.87
N ASN A 479 -27.08 -3.87 -2.16
CA ASN A 479 -27.18 -4.92 -3.20
C ASN A 479 -28.38 -5.89 -3.02
N GLY A 480 -29.48 -5.39 -2.48
CA GLY A 480 -30.71 -6.19 -2.26
C GLY A 480 -30.81 -6.84 -0.87
N VAL A 481 -29.75 -6.83 -0.09
CA VAL A 481 -29.73 -7.34 1.29
C VAL A 481 -30.11 -6.22 2.26
N ALA A 482 -31.04 -6.50 3.17
CA ALA A 482 -31.48 -5.55 4.20
C ALA A 482 -30.65 -5.72 5.47
N TYR A 483 -30.06 -4.64 5.94
CA TYR A 483 -29.27 -4.52 7.16
C TYR A 483 -29.93 -3.57 8.16
N ASP A 484 -29.62 -3.74 9.43
CA ASP A 484 -30.01 -2.78 10.49
C ASP A 484 -28.93 -2.81 11.59
N SER A 485 -27.89 -2.03 11.37
CA SER A 485 -26.67 -2.06 12.20
C SER A 485 -26.84 -1.11 13.40
N PRO A 486 -26.80 -1.64 14.63
CA PRO A 486 -26.92 -0.83 15.85
C PRO A 486 -25.59 -0.20 16.25
N THR A 487 -25.63 0.80 17.15
CA THR A 487 -24.45 1.37 17.80
C THR A 487 -24.54 1.16 19.32
N TYR A 488 -23.38 0.95 19.98
CA TYR A 488 -23.31 0.75 21.43
C TYR A 488 -23.82 1.97 22.23
N ASP A 489 -23.45 3.16 21.78
CA ASP A 489 -23.76 4.42 22.44
C ASP A 489 -25.09 5.05 22.00
N GLY A 490 -25.81 4.41 21.07
CA GLY A 490 -27.07 4.90 20.51
C GLY A 490 -26.92 6.12 19.59
N VAL A 491 -25.70 6.56 19.29
CA VAL A 491 -25.44 7.70 18.41
C VAL A 491 -25.15 7.18 17.00
N PRO A 492 -25.81 7.71 15.95
CA PRO A 492 -25.60 7.26 14.58
C PRO A 492 -24.13 7.41 14.10
N VAL A 493 -23.73 6.52 13.20
CA VAL A 493 -22.48 6.60 12.44
C VAL A 493 -22.80 6.88 10.99
N THR A 494 -22.06 7.79 10.38
CA THR A 494 -22.11 8.04 8.93
C THR A 494 -20.98 7.26 8.26
N GLY A 495 -21.31 6.38 7.30
CA GLY A 495 -20.32 5.61 6.55
C GLY A 495 -19.48 6.48 5.61
N ILE A 496 -18.26 6.03 5.35
CA ILE A 496 -17.32 6.69 4.44
C ILE A 496 -17.15 5.96 3.10
N GLY A 497 -17.92 4.90 2.89
CA GLY A 497 -17.82 3.99 1.75
C GLY A 497 -16.73 2.93 1.94
N ILE A 498 -16.97 1.74 1.37
CA ILE A 498 -16.06 0.59 1.49
C ILE A 498 -14.67 0.91 0.96
N ASP A 499 -14.55 1.71 -0.10
CA ASP A 499 -13.26 2.09 -0.70
C ASP A 499 -12.35 2.86 0.24
N ASN A 500 -12.91 3.70 1.10
CA ASN A 500 -12.15 4.42 2.10
C ASN A 500 -11.91 3.56 3.35
N ALA A 501 -12.90 2.78 3.76
CA ALA A 501 -12.81 1.89 4.91
C ALA A 501 -11.69 0.85 4.75
N GLN A 502 -11.63 0.17 3.60
CA GLN A 502 -10.58 -0.80 3.29
C GLN A 502 -9.17 -0.18 3.25
N LYS A 503 -9.03 1.05 2.72
CA LYS A 503 -7.74 1.76 2.70
C LYS A 503 -7.26 2.13 4.09
N VAL A 504 -8.17 2.58 4.97
CA VAL A 504 -7.85 2.85 6.38
C VAL A 504 -7.39 1.58 7.07
N TRP A 505 -8.13 0.48 6.91
CA TRP A 505 -7.79 -0.81 7.54
C TRP A 505 -6.44 -1.35 7.05
N TYR A 506 -6.24 -1.39 5.73
CA TYR A 506 -4.98 -1.86 5.14
C TYR A 506 -3.78 -1.01 5.55
N ARG A 507 -3.93 0.32 5.56
CA ARG A 507 -2.87 1.23 6.01
C ARG A 507 -2.53 0.99 7.48
N ALA A 508 -3.53 0.78 8.33
CA ALA A 508 -3.33 0.45 9.74
C ALA A 508 -2.62 -0.90 9.90
N LEU A 509 -3.09 -1.94 9.22
CA LEU A 509 -2.54 -3.29 9.25
C LEU A 509 -1.07 -3.32 8.80
N SER A 510 -0.78 -2.70 7.65
CA SER A 510 0.54 -2.77 7.00
C SER A 510 1.59 -1.83 7.61
N THR A 511 1.19 -0.88 8.48
CA THR A 511 2.09 0.19 8.93
C THR A 511 2.13 0.37 10.45
N TYR A 512 1.01 0.21 11.14
CA TYR A 512 0.88 0.61 12.55
C TYR A 512 0.57 -0.54 13.50
N MET A 513 -0.15 -1.56 13.04
CA MET A 513 -0.45 -2.73 13.86
C MET A 513 0.78 -3.62 14.01
N THR A 514 0.87 -4.32 15.14
CA THR A 514 1.92 -5.29 15.49
C THR A 514 1.28 -6.60 15.92
N SER A 515 2.08 -7.63 16.12
CA SER A 515 1.60 -8.98 16.50
C SER A 515 0.75 -9.03 17.76
N SER A 516 0.90 -8.07 18.67
CA SER A 516 0.15 -7.99 19.93
C SER A 516 -0.91 -6.90 19.96
N THR A 517 -1.25 -6.31 18.82
CA THR A 517 -2.27 -5.25 18.74
C THR A 517 -3.61 -5.78 19.23
N ASN A 518 -4.19 -5.10 20.20
CA ASN A 518 -5.54 -5.30 20.71
C ASN A 518 -6.51 -4.29 20.11
N TYR A 519 -7.79 -4.33 20.48
CA TYR A 519 -8.81 -3.42 19.94
C TYR A 519 -8.51 -1.94 20.17
N ALA A 520 -7.99 -1.58 21.36
CA ALA A 520 -7.58 -0.19 21.65
C ALA A 520 -6.39 0.25 20.77
N GLY A 521 -5.43 -0.66 20.54
CA GLY A 521 -4.31 -0.44 19.63
C GLY A 521 -4.76 -0.34 18.18
N ALA A 522 -5.70 -1.16 17.74
CA ALA A 522 -6.27 -1.11 16.40
C ALA A 522 -7.04 0.21 16.15
N ARG A 523 -7.75 0.72 17.15
CA ARG A 523 -8.33 2.08 17.08
C ARG A 523 -7.26 3.14 16.86
N THR A 524 -6.19 3.10 17.64
CA THR A 524 -5.09 4.06 17.47
C THR A 524 -4.46 3.95 16.08
N ALA A 525 -4.20 2.74 15.60
CA ALA A 525 -3.62 2.46 14.29
C ALA A 525 -4.52 2.95 13.13
N THR A 526 -5.82 2.71 13.21
CA THR A 526 -6.77 3.14 12.16
C THR A 526 -6.99 4.65 12.17
N LEU A 527 -6.99 5.30 13.32
CA LEU A 527 -7.02 6.77 13.40
C LEU A 527 -5.75 7.38 12.80
N GLN A 528 -4.58 6.82 13.07
CA GLN A 528 -3.35 7.28 12.43
C GLN A 528 -3.39 7.05 10.92
N ALA A 529 -3.87 5.89 10.47
CA ALA A 529 -4.06 5.60 9.05
C ALA A 529 -5.02 6.60 8.38
N ALA A 530 -6.13 6.94 9.04
CA ALA A 530 -7.06 7.94 8.53
C ALA A 530 -6.44 9.34 8.48
N ALA A 531 -5.62 9.70 9.47
CA ALA A 531 -4.86 10.95 9.45
C ALA A 531 -3.88 11.02 8.27
N ASP A 532 -3.16 9.94 7.99
CA ASP A 532 -2.21 9.86 6.87
C ASP A 532 -2.90 9.99 5.51
N LEU A 533 -4.05 9.33 5.34
CA LEU A 533 -4.73 9.23 4.06
C LEU A 533 -5.61 10.44 3.76
N PHE A 534 -6.26 11.01 4.78
CA PHE A 534 -7.30 12.01 4.62
C PHE A 534 -7.05 13.30 5.41
N GLY A 535 -6.01 13.33 6.21
CA GLY A 535 -5.71 14.42 7.12
C GLY A 535 -6.29 14.21 8.53
N ALA A 536 -5.50 14.59 9.53
CA ALA A 536 -5.95 14.57 10.92
C ALA A 536 -7.24 15.41 11.06
N TYR A 537 -8.20 14.86 11.80
CA TYR A 537 -9.49 15.49 12.08
C TYR A 537 -10.38 15.79 10.86
N SER A 538 -10.06 15.22 9.70
CA SER A 538 -10.96 15.24 8.55
C SER A 538 -12.29 14.55 8.86
N PRO A 539 -13.35 14.76 8.06
CA PRO A 539 -14.61 14.04 8.22
C PRO A 539 -14.43 12.51 8.27
N THR A 540 -13.53 11.98 7.45
CA THR A 540 -13.17 10.55 7.44
C THR A 540 -12.49 10.11 8.74
N TYR A 541 -11.55 10.90 9.26
CA TYR A 541 -10.89 10.63 10.54
C TYR A 541 -11.92 10.61 11.70
N LEU A 542 -12.85 11.55 11.71
CA LEU A 542 -13.91 11.62 12.71
C LEU A 542 -14.87 10.42 12.60
N ALA A 543 -15.23 10.02 11.38
CA ALA A 543 -16.06 8.83 11.16
C ALA A 543 -15.37 7.55 11.67
N VAL A 544 -14.06 7.42 11.51
CA VAL A 544 -13.30 6.30 12.11
C VAL A 544 -13.42 6.32 13.63
N ALA A 545 -13.23 7.49 14.27
CA ALA A 545 -13.38 7.61 15.72
C ALA A 545 -14.80 7.26 16.20
N ASP A 546 -15.80 7.67 15.44
CA ASP A 546 -17.21 7.43 15.72
C ASP A 546 -17.59 5.95 15.59
N ALA A 547 -17.09 5.28 14.53
CA ALA A 547 -17.32 3.85 14.34
C ALA A 547 -16.69 3.01 15.47
N TRP A 548 -15.48 3.38 15.93
CA TRP A 548 -14.85 2.73 17.08
C TRP A 548 -15.63 2.93 18.38
N ALA A 549 -16.14 4.15 18.64
CA ALA A 549 -16.98 4.40 19.81
C ALA A 549 -18.30 3.62 19.73
N ALA A 550 -18.86 3.50 18.52
CA ALA A 550 -20.08 2.75 18.27
C ALA A 550 -19.95 1.23 18.53
N ILE A 551 -18.74 0.70 18.59
CA ILE A 551 -18.47 -0.69 19.03
C ILE A 551 -17.87 -0.77 20.44
N ASN A 552 -18.02 0.30 21.25
CA ASN A 552 -17.53 0.39 22.64
C ASN A 552 -15.98 0.41 22.76
N VAL A 553 -15.24 0.96 21.81
CA VAL A 553 -13.78 1.15 21.91
C VAL A 553 -13.44 2.63 21.87
N GLY A 554 -13.12 3.18 23.04
CA GLY A 554 -12.82 4.60 23.21
C GLY A 554 -14.06 5.49 23.11
N SER A 555 -13.85 6.79 22.90
CA SER A 555 -14.93 7.79 22.84
C SER A 555 -14.96 8.50 21.50
N ARG A 556 -16.12 9.03 21.13
CA ARG A 556 -16.25 9.96 20.01
C ARG A 556 -15.44 11.23 20.26
N ILE A 557 -15.00 11.84 19.19
CA ILE A 557 -14.30 13.11 19.25
C ILE A 557 -15.32 14.23 19.38
N ALA A 558 -15.10 15.15 20.29
CA ALA A 558 -16.02 16.25 20.53
C ALA A 558 -16.21 17.13 19.28
N LEU A 559 -17.46 17.50 19.01
CA LEU A 559 -17.76 18.43 17.91
C LEU A 559 -17.38 19.86 18.31
N GLY A 560 -17.06 20.68 17.32
CA GLY A 560 -16.64 22.07 17.49
C GLY A 560 -15.13 22.27 17.24
N VAL A 561 -14.58 23.34 17.82
CA VAL A 561 -13.14 23.60 17.79
C VAL A 561 -12.43 22.70 18.79
N ASN A 562 -11.36 22.05 18.36
CA ASN A 562 -10.51 21.20 19.19
C ASN A 562 -9.06 21.61 19.02
N VAL A 563 -8.30 21.65 20.10
CA VAL A 563 -6.88 22.01 20.11
C VAL A 563 -6.09 20.82 20.62
N ALA A 564 -5.04 20.45 19.87
CA ALA A 564 -4.15 19.36 20.29
C ALA A 564 -3.43 19.71 21.58
N PRO A 565 -3.23 18.74 22.50
CA PRO A 565 -2.44 18.97 23.71
C PRO A 565 -1.01 19.41 23.35
N VAL A 566 -0.52 20.43 24.03
CA VAL A 566 0.85 20.89 23.92
C VAL A 566 1.60 20.53 25.20
N ALA A 567 2.68 19.77 25.07
CA ALA A 567 3.53 19.45 26.23
C ALA A 567 4.21 20.71 26.79
N ALA A 568 4.66 20.64 28.03
CA ALA A 568 5.48 21.70 28.62
C ALA A 568 6.72 21.98 27.77
N GLN A 569 7.03 23.25 27.54
CA GLN A 569 8.13 23.70 26.68
C GLN A 569 9.30 24.21 27.49
N ILE A 570 10.50 24.06 26.97
CA ILE A 570 11.72 24.67 27.47
C ILE A 570 12.50 25.26 26.31
N SER A 571 12.86 26.52 26.40
CA SER A 571 13.63 27.22 25.36
C SER A 571 14.75 28.03 25.96
N GLY A 572 15.80 28.26 25.19
CA GLY A 572 16.92 29.12 25.60
C GLY A 572 16.62 30.60 25.43
N VAL A 573 17.00 31.40 26.40
CA VAL A 573 16.99 32.86 26.24
C VAL A 573 17.91 33.24 25.09
N GLY A 574 17.44 34.12 24.17
CA GLY A 574 18.20 34.53 22.99
C GLY A 574 18.23 33.50 21.86
N GLN A 575 17.58 32.35 21.99
CA GLN A 575 17.48 31.34 20.93
C GLN A 575 16.14 31.47 20.20
N SER A 576 16.17 31.27 18.88
CA SER A 576 14.94 31.31 18.08
C SER A 576 14.03 30.12 18.40
N VAL A 577 12.75 30.39 18.52
CA VAL A 577 11.68 29.42 18.77
C VAL A 577 10.79 29.30 17.55
N SER A 578 10.33 28.08 17.27
CA SER A 578 9.32 27.78 16.26
C SER A 578 8.50 26.59 16.76
N LEU A 579 7.27 26.81 17.21
CA LEU A 579 6.35 25.79 17.70
C LEU A 579 5.01 25.95 17.00
N GLN A 580 4.61 24.97 16.20
CA GLN A 580 3.29 24.93 15.61
C GLN A 580 2.31 24.33 16.62
N THR A 581 1.17 25.02 16.83
CA THR A 581 0.04 24.50 17.60
C THR A 581 -1.02 24.01 16.62
N ASP A 582 -1.50 22.79 16.80
CA ASP A 582 -2.45 22.17 15.87
C ASP A 582 -3.86 22.21 16.47
N ALA A 583 -4.82 22.59 15.64
CA ALA A 583 -6.24 22.55 15.98
C ALA A 583 -7.07 22.21 14.75
N TYR A 584 -8.28 21.76 15.00
CA TYR A 584 -9.27 21.52 13.95
C TYR A 584 -10.67 21.96 14.42
N THR A 585 -11.54 22.23 13.47
CA THR A 585 -12.96 22.40 13.74
C THR A 585 -13.77 21.35 12.97
N THR A 586 -14.82 20.84 13.59
CA THR A 586 -15.80 19.96 12.92
C THR A 586 -16.87 20.75 12.17
N ASN A 587 -16.86 22.08 12.26
CA ASN A 587 -17.74 22.96 11.48
C ASN A 587 -17.20 23.05 10.04
N SER A 588 -17.88 22.36 9.11
CA SER A 588 -17.44 22.21 7.73
C SER A 588 -17.20 23.56 7.05
N GLY A 589 -15.99 23.74 6.52
CA GLY A 589 -15.58 24.94 5.78
C GLY A 589 -15.24 26.15 6.63
N ALA A 590 -15.29 26.06 7.97
CA ALA A 590 -14.90 27.16 8.84
C ALA A 590 -13.38 27.29 8.95
N GLY A 591 -12.87 28.50 8.78
CA GLY A 591 -11.47 28.84 9.03
C GLY A 591 -11.16 28.90 10.51
N LEU A 592 -9.88 28.72 10.88
CA LEU A 592 -9.41 28.82 12.26
C LEU A 592 -8.52 30.05 12.45
N THR A 593 -8.70 30.72 13.57
CA THR A 593 -7.83 31.81 14.03
C THR A 593 -7.27 31.49 15.40
N TYR A 594 -6.00 31.85 15.64
CA TYR A 594 -5.28 31.52 16.85
C TYR A 594 -4.89 32.79 17.60
N SER A 595 -4.98 32.73 18.91
CA SER A 595 -4.47 33.75 19.82
C SER A 595 -3.81 33.09 21.03
N ALA A 596 -2.91 33.80 21.69
CA ALA A 596 -2.28 33.29 22.90
C ALA A 596 -2.15 34.38 23.96
N THR A 597 -2.24 33.96 25.22
CA THR A 597 -1.94 34.76 26.39
C THR A 597 -0.83 34.08 27.21
N GLY A 598 -0.06 34.88 27.96
CA GLY A 598 1.01 34.35 28.80
C GLY A 598 2.25 33.85 28.04
N LEU A 599 2.42 34.22 26.76
CA LEU A 599 3.66 33.91 26.05
C LEU A 599 4.86 34.57 26.71
N PRO A 600 6.02 33.90 26.79
CA PRO A 600 7.27 34.55 27.20
C PRO A 600 7.59 35.78 26.36
N ASP A 601 8.21 36.80 26.97
CA ASP A 601 8.63 38.02 26.29
C ASP A 601 9.51 37.68 25.06
N GLY A 602 9.17 38.28 23.91
CA GLY A 602 9.85 38.05 22.64
C GLY A 602 9.25 36.95 21.78
N LEU A 603 8.21 36.24 22.25
CA LEU A 603 7.43 35.29 21.46
C LEU A 603 6.08 35.85 21.06
N THR A 604 5.63 35.46 19.87
CA THR A 604 4.30 35.81 19.34
C THR A 604 3.66 34.60 18.68
N ILE A 605 2.35 34.58 18.56
CA ILE A 605 1.61 33.58 17.78
C ILE A 605 1.05 34.20 16.50
N SER A 606 1.13 33.47 15.42
CA SER A 606 0.49 33.84 14.14
C SER A 606 -0.99 33.46 14.13
N SER A 607 -1.76 34.02 13.20
CA SER A 607 -3.16 33.62 12.97
C SER A 607 -3.32 32.15 12.55
N THR A 608 -2.25 31.47 12.15
CA THR A 608 -2.22 30.04 11.77
C THR A 608 -1.66 29.14 12.86
N GLY A 609 -1.44 29.67 14.08
CA GLY A 609 -1.02 28.87 15.23
C GLY A 609 0.48 28.65 15.39
N LEU A 610 1.32 29.31 14.58
CA LEU A 610 2.77 29.25 14.75
C LEU A 610 3.21 30.21 15.85
N ILE A 611 3.74 29.69 16.95
CA ILE A 611 4.42 30.45 17.99
C ILE A 611 5.88 30.57 17.59
N SER A 612 6.36 31.80 17.43
CA SER A 612 7.73 32.08 17.00
C SER A 612 8.29 33.34 17.62
N GLY A 613 9.60 33.49 17.56
CA GLY A 613 10.32 34.64 18.07
C GLY A 613 11.58 34.24 18.82
N THR A 614 12.13 35.17 19.62
CA THR A 614 13.34 34.97 20.43
C THR A 614 13.05 35.42 21.85
N PRO A 615 12.94 34.51 22.83
CA PRO A 615 12.61 34.89 24.18
C PRO A 615 13.75 35.69 24.83
N THR A 616 13.39 36.75 25.54
CA THR A 616 14.35 37.72 26.06
C THR A 616 14.53 37.63 27.59
N THR A 617 13.57 37.06 28.29
CA THR A 617 13.52 37.07 29.76
C THR A 617 13.47 35.65 30.31
N LEU A 618 14.32 35.36 31.31
CA LEU A 618 14.30 34.07 32.04
C LEU A 618 13.05 33.98 32.92
N GLY A 619 12.47 32.78 33.00
CA GLY A 619 11.31 32.53 33.85
C GLY A 619 10.44 31.41 33.34
N THR A 620 9.37 31.13 34.05
CA THR A 620 8.33 30.17 33.62
C THR A 620 7.04 30.96 33.41
N SER A 621 6.40 30.73 32.28
CA SER A 621 5.13 31.34 31.90
C SER A 621 4.08 30.26 31.73
N ASP A 622 2.86 30.50 32.16
CA ASP A 622 1.70 29.71 31.87
C ASP A 622 1.05 30.26 30.59
N VAL A 623 1.18 29.52 29.53
CA VAL A 623 0.70 29.88 28.20
C VAL A 623 -0.67 29.27 27.97
N THR A 624 -1.61 30.08 27.48
CA THR A 624 -2.90 29.59 26.99
C THR A 624 -3.05 29.98 25.53
N VAL A 625 -3.17 28.99 24.65
CA VAL A 625 -3.53 29.19 23.25
C VAL A 625 -5.02 28.99 23.10
N THR A 626 -5.71 29.99 22.56
CA THR A 626 -7.15 29.94 22.23
C THR A 626 -7.31 29.92 20.72
N VAL A 627 -8.12 29.00 20.24
CA VAL A 627 -8.48 28.86 18.83
C VAL A 627 -9.96 29.13 18.67
N THR A 628 -10.30 29.96 17.69
CA THR A 628 -11.67 30.33 17.37
C THR A 628 -11.93 30.03 15.89
N ASP A 629 -13.08 29.42 15.58
CA ASP A 629 -13.50 29.27 14.20
C ASP A 629 -14.42 30.42 13.73
N ASP A 630 -14.67 30.48 12.42
CA ASP A 630 -15.50 31.53 11.81
C ASP A 630 -16.97 31.54 12.29
N THR A 631 -17.42 30.47 12.99
CA THR A 631 -18.74 30.43 13.63
C THR A 631 -18.76 31.00 15.04
N GLY A 632 -17.58 31.34 15.58
CA GLY A 632 -17.41 31.83 16.94
C GLY A 632 -17.23 30.73 17.99
N ALA A 633 -17.17 29.46 17.60
CA ALA A 633 -16.83 28.38 18.54
C ALA A 633 -15.36 28.44 18.91
N THR A 634 -15.03 28.18 20.19
CA THR A 634 -13.69 28.31 20.74
C THR A 634 -13.24 27.07 21.50
N ALA A 635 -11.94 26.80 21.48
CA ALA A 635 -11.28 25.87 22.38
C ALA A 635 -9.93 26.43 22.82
N ALA A 636 -9.40 25.96 23.94
CA ALA A 636 -8.11 26.42 24.45
C ALA A 636 -7.29 25.26 25.00
N VAL A 637 -5.97 25.40 24.89
CA VAL A 637 -4.97 24.53 25.52
C VAL A 637 -4.03 25.37 26.36
N ALA A 638 -3.74 24.88 27.57
CA ALA A 638 -2.79 25.52 28.49
C ALA A 638 -1.58 24.63 28.69
N PHE A 639 -0.40 25.23 28.75
CA PHE A 639 0.87 24.53 29.01
C PHE A 639 1.88 25.51 29.62
N SER A 640 2.85 24.97 30.32
CA SER A 640 3.94 25.79 30.89
C SER A 640 5.08 25.96 29.89
N TRP A 641 5.69 27.14 29.83
CA TRP A 641 6.88 27.43 29.03
C TRP A 641 7.98 27.99 29.88
N ARG A 642 9.06 27.25 30.04
CA ARG A 642 10.24 27.70 30.80
C ARG A 642 11.29 28.25 29.85
N ILE A 643 11.69 29.51 30.06
CA ILE A 643 12.85 30.12 29.41
C ILE A 643 14.04 29.98 30.35
N ALA A 644 15.06 29.31 29.90
CA ALA A 644 16.25 28.97 30.67
C ALA A 644 17.53 29.34 29.91
N ASN A 645 18.65 29.39 30.64
CA ASN A 645 19.93 29.42 29.97
C ASN A 645 20.30 28.02 29.49
N ILE A 646 20.25 27.81 28.18
CA ILE A 646 20.63 26.55 27.53
C ILE A 646 21.98 26.74 26.88
N TYR A 647 22.93 25.91 27.23
CA TYR A 647 24.25 25.86 26.65
C TYR A 647 24.33 24.60 25.77
N ALA A 648 24.85 24.72 24.57
CA ALA A 648 24.85 23.64 23.58
C ALA A 648 26.25 23.43 22.98
N SER A 649 26.55 22.19 22.66
CA SER A 649 27.67 21.81 21.79
C SER A 649 27.12 20.94 20.65
N GLY A 650 27.28 21.43 19.43
CA GLY A 650 27.01 20.67 18.18
C GLY A 650 28.30 20.17 17.52
N THR A 651 29.42 20.22 18.22
CA THR A 651 30.65 19.66 17.68
C THR A 651 30.61 18.14 17.71
N ARG A 652 30.68 17.53 16.53
CA ARG A 652 30.77 16.08 16.42
C ARG A 652 32.02 15.56 17.11
N VAL A 653 31.87 14.55 17.96
CA VAL A 653 32.94 13.81 18.60
C VAL A 653 32.76 12.33 18.33
N ASP A 654 33.66 11.70 17.58
CA ASP A 654 33.59 10.29 17.25
C ASP A 654 33.82 9.43 18.51
N ILE A 655 33.03 8.38 18.68
CA ILE A 655 33.11 7.40 19.76
C ILE A 655 33.77 6.16 19.15
N PRO A 656 35.04 5.86 19.52
CA PRO A 656 35.72 4.70 18.99
C PRO A 656 35.24 3.40 19.62
N ASP A 657 35.26 2.32 18.86
CA ASP A 657 34.87 0.98 19.26
C ASP A 657 35.72 0.48 20.46
N ASN A 658 35.04 0.10 21.52
CA ASN A 658 35.59 -0.50 22.74
C ASN A 658 36.89 0.17 23.23
N ALA A 659 36.98 1.49 23.20
CA ALA A 659 38.17 2.26 23.50
C ALA A 659 37.98 3.21 24.69
N ALA A 660 38.95 4.11 24.91
CA ALA A 660 38.85 5.10 25.96
C ALA A 660 37.68 6.07 25.76
N ALA A 661 37.11 6.56 26.86
CA ALA A 661 36.02 7.54 26.80
C ALA A 661 36.44 8.82 26.09
N VAL A 662 35.49 9.37 25.30
CA VAL A 662 35.64 10.68 24.66
C VAL A 662 34.84 11.73 25.43
N GLU A 663 35.25 12.99 25.35
CA GLU A 663 34.60 14.09 26.05
C GLU A 663 34.24 15.24 25.09
N SER A 664 33.00 15.76 25.23
CA SER A 664 32.54 16.97 24.57
C SER A 664 32.31 18.06 25.63
N PRO A 665 33.05 19.19 25.59
CA PRO A 665 32.93 20.22 26.60
C PRO A 665 31.86 21.29 26.27
N ILE A 666 31.22 21.83 27.31
CA ILE A 666 30.45 23.07 27.30
C ILE A 666 30.98 23.97 28.44
N THR A 667 31.34 25.20 28.11
CA THR A 667 31.80 26.18 29.12
C THR A 667 30.68 27.13 29.45
N VAL A 668 30.31 27.18 30.75
CA VAL A 668 29.34 28.14 31.31
C VAL A 668 30.08 29.25 31.98
N THR A 669 29.74 30.50 31.69
CA THR A 669 30.30 31.71 32.29
C THR A 669 29.21 32.73 32.57
N GLY A 670 29.53 33.70 33.42
CA GLY A 670 28.62 34.85 33.68
C GLY A 670 27.37 34.52 34.47
N ARG A 671 27.40 33.45 35.28
CA ARG A 671 26.29 33.02 36.12
C ARG A 671 26.72 33.07 37.60
N ASP A 672 25.79 33.33 38.49
CA ASP A 672 26.01 33.28 39.94
C ASP A 672 25.44 31.98 40.55
N GLY A 673 26.07 31.47 41.57
CA GLY A 673 25.57 30.36 42.36
C GLY A 673 25.84 28.98 41.78
N ASN A 674 25.08 28.04 42.28
CA ASN A 674 25.16 26.62 41.90
C ASN A 674 24.19 26.27 40.79
N ALA A 675 24.44 25.14 40.15
CA ALA A 675 23.50 24.51 39.21
C ALA A 675 22.23 24.01 39.93
N SER A 676 21.24 23.62 39.20
CA SER A 676 19.93 23.19 39.72
C SER A 676 19.96 21.75 40.23
N ALA A 677 19.12 21.47 41.25
CA ALA A 677 18.79 20.10 41.64
C ALA A 677 18.04 19.33 40.52
N THR A 678 17.56 20.05 39.50
CA THR A 678 16.89 19.51 38.30
C THR A 678 17.62 19.92 37.03
N THR A 679 18.95 19.89 37.05
CA THR A 679 19.80 20.15 35.87
C THR A 679 19.44 19.18 34.75
N GLN A 680 19.12 19.72 33.56
CA GLN A 680 18.76 18.91 32.41
C GLN A 680 19.93 18.80 31.45
N VAL A 681 20.10 17.59 30.89
CA VAL A 681 21.13 17.25 29.93
C VAL A 681 20.47 16.55 28.76
N TYR A 682 20.27 17.27 27.66
CA TYR A 682 19.83 16.65 26.41
C TYR A 682 21.06 16.06 25.68
N VAL A 683 20.94 14.82 25.24
CA VAL A 683 22.02 14.09 24.57
C VAL A 683 21.51 13.46 23.29
N LYS A 684 22.21 13.73 22.19
CA LYS A 684 22.00 13.07 20.90
C LYS A 684 23.29 12.40 20.45
N ILE A 685 23.26 11.08 20.44
CA ILE A 685 24.37 10.22 20.03
C ILE A 685 23.85 9.29 18.92
N VAL A 686 24.58 9.19 17.83
CA VAL A 686 24.37 8.17 16.80
C VAL A 686 25.26 6.98 17.12
N HIS A 687 24.67 5.80 17.32
CA HIS A 687 25.35 4.55 17.63
C HIS A 687 24.45 3.36 17.30
N THR A 688 25.00 2.26 16.83
CA THR A 688 24.24 1.09 16.36
C THR A 688 23.83 0.13 17.49
N TYR A 689 24.38 0.30 18.70
CA TYR A 689 24.02 -0.52 19.85
C TYR A 689 24.08 0.30 21.17
N ARG A 690 22.93 0.81 21.61
CA ARG A 690 22.81 1.68 22.78
C ARG A 690 23.28 1.00 24.09
N GLY A 691 23.09 -0.32 24.19
CA GLY A 691 23.47 -1.11 25.36
C GLY A 691 24.96 -1.19 25.64
N ASP A 692 25.82 -0.75 24.71
CA ASP A 692 27.26 -0.73 24.88
C ASP A 692 27.77 0.60 25.43
N LEU A 693 26.91 1.63 25.41
CA LEU A 693 27.30 2.97 25.81
C LEU A 693 27.24 3.19 27.34
N THR A 694 28.26 3.85 27.88
CA THR A 694 28.16 4.63 29.10
C THR A 694 28.22 6.11 28.78
N VAL A 695 27.26 6.87 29.31
CA VAL A 695 27.16 8.32 29.13
C VAL A 695 27.10 9.00 30.49
N ASP A 696 28.02 9.89 30.74
CA ASP A 696 28.12 10.64 31.99
C ASP A 696 28.16 12.15 31.72
N LEU A 697 27.58 12.92 32.61
CA LEU A 697 27.86 14.34 32.75
C LEU A 697 28.98 14.52 33.79
N VAL A 698 30.03 15.23 33.43
CA VAL A 698 31.11 15.60 34.35
C VAL A 698 31.02 17.08 34.68
N GLY A 699 30.83 17.39 35.96
CA GLY A 699 30.74 18.76 36.44
C GLY A 699 32.10 19.47 36.51
N PRO A 700 32.11 20.81 36.71
CA PRO A 700 33.33 21.60 36.73
C PRO A 700 34.37 21.18 37.77
N ASN A 701 33.95 20.60 38.89
CA ASN A 701 34.85 20.09 39.96
C ASN A 701 35.26 18.63 39.71
N GLY A 702 34.85 18.00 38.60
CA GLY A 702 35.12 16.61 38.28
C GLY A 702 34.12 15.58 38.78
N THR A 703 33.05 15.99 39.48
CA THR A 703 31.97 15.09 39.90
C THR A 703 31.27 14.49 38.65
N VAL A 704 31.03 13.19 38.72
CA VAL A 704 30.41 12.43 37.63
C VAL A 704 28.97 12.09 37.97
N TYR A 705 28.07 12.39 37.04
CA TYR A 705 26.66 12.06 37.09
C TYR A 705 26.36 11.07 35.96
N SER A 706 25.99 9.83 36.29
CA SER A 706 25.69 8.82 35.28
C SER A 706 24.33 9.10 34.67
N LEU A 707 24.31 9.26 33.33
CA LEU A 707 23.11 9.50 32.53
C LEU A 707 22.61 8.19 31.94
N LEU A 708 23.51 7.42 31.34
CA LEU A 708 23.22 6.11 30.75
C LEU A 708 24.34 5.14 31.14
N ASN A 709 23.96 3.94 31.60
CA ASN A 709 24.94 2.90 31.91
C ASN A 709 24.51 1.58 31.27
N ARG A 710 24.95 1.37 30.06
CA ARG A 710 24.75 0.14 29.29
C ARG A 710 23.28 -0.33 29.28
N SER A 711 22.35 0.59 29.07
CA SER A 711 20.92 0.29 29.04
C SER A 711 20.29 0.58 27.68
N GLY A 712 19.28 -0.21 27.32
CA GLY A 712 18.57 -0.10 26.04
C GLY A 712 18.84 -1.26 25.08
N GLY A 713 19.73 -2.21 25.42
CA GLY A 713 20.01 -3.42 24.61
C GLY A 713 20.44 -3.05 23.20
N SER A 714 19.89 -3.74 22.20
CA SER A 714 20.19 -3.56 20.78
C SER A 714 19.49 -2.36 20.14
N ALA A 715 18.84 -1.48 20.90
CA ALA A 715 18.29 -0.25 20.32
C ALA A 715 19.39 0.67 19.81
N ASP A 716 19.13 1.33 18.68
CA ASP A 716 20.03 2.33 18.11
C ASP A 716 19.90 3.67 18.86
N ASN A 717 20.97 4.44 18.83
CA ASN A 717 21.04 5.86 19.18
C ASN A 717 20.62 6.22 20.62
N VAL A 718 21.03 7.38 21.04
CA VAL A 718 20.52 8.08 22.23
C VAL A 718 19.97 9.41 21.76
N ASP A 719 18.69 9.67 22.01
CA ASP A 719 18.03 10.94 21.71
C ASP A 719 17.04 11.22 22.85
N GLN A 720 17.57 11.76 23.97
CA GLN A 720 16.75 12.00 25.16
C GLN A 720 17.33 13.04 26.11
N THR A 721 16.48 13.57 26.98
CA THR A 721 16.86 14.46 28.07
C THR A 721 16.95 13.67 29.41
N PHE A 722 18.06 13.84 30.09
CA PHE A 722 18.30 13.33 31.45
C PHE A 722 18.17 14.45 32.46
N THR A 723 17.76 14.13 33.68
CA THR A 723 17.72 15.06 34.80
C THR A 723 18.64 14.57 35.89
N VAL A 724 19.52 15.44 36.38
CA VAL A 724 20.44 15.14 37.50
C VAL A 724 20.41 16.23 38.56
N ASP A 725 20.64 15.86 39.80
CA ASP A 725 20.86 16.84 40.89
C ASP A 725 22.32 17.30 40.88
N ALA A 726 22.54 18.46 40.26
CA ALA A 726 23.85 19.10 40.22
C ALA A 726 23.96 20.31 41.17
N SER A 727 23.06 20.44 42.17
CA SER A 727 23.00 21.59 43.09
C SER A 727 24.26 21.79 43.94
N ALA A 728 25.10 20.77 44.06
CA ALA A 728 26.40 20.86 44.72
C ALA A 728 27.53 21.44 43.86
N GLN A 729 27.26 21.70 42.55
CA GLN A 729 28.23 22.23 41.59
C GLN A 729 28.07 23.73 41.42
N LEU A 730 29.17 24.46 41.34
CA LEU A 730 29.13 25.83 40.78
C LEU A 730 28.64 25.73 39.31
N VAL A 731 27.74 26.63 38.96
CA VAL A 731 27.18 26.64 37.59
C VAL A 731 28.25 27.05 36.57
N ASN A 732 29.12 27.98 36.89
CA ASN A 732 30.25 28.39 36.05
C ASN A 732 31.38 27.35 36.02
N GLY A 733 31.92 27.14 34.85
CA GLY A 733 33.02 26.24 34.61
C GLY A 733 32.79 25.37 33.38
N THR A 734 33.68 24.43 33.15
CA THR A 734 33.59 23.53 32.02
C THR A 734 32.88 22.23 32.43
N TRP A 735 31.70 22.04 31.89
CA TRP A 735 30.95 20.80 31.95
C TRP A 735 31.32 19.93 30.75
N LYS A 736 31.33 18.61 30.90
CA LYS A 736 31.66 17.70 29.81
C LYS A 736 30.64 16.58 29.70
N LEU A 737 30.19 16.29 28.52
CA LEU A 737 29.56 15.02 28.21
C LEU A 737 30.67 14.00 27.95
N ARG A 738 30.75 12.95 28.74
CA ARG A 738 31.71 11.88 28.62
C ARG A 738 31.00 10.62 28.13
N VAL A 739 31.45 10.07 27.03
CA VAL A 739 30.84 8.89 26.42
C VAL A 739 31.92 7.83 26.17
N GLN A 740 31.58 6.59 26.45
CA GLN A 740 32.43 5.45 26.16
C GLN A 740 31.60 4.29 25.63
N ASP A 741 32.06 3.70 24.54
CA ASP A 741 31.63 2.39 24.09
C ASP A 741 32.40 1.32 24.86
N ARG A 742 31.69 0.33 25.42
CA ARG A 742 32.18 -0.73 26.32
C ARG A 742 32.13 -2.12 25.70
N ALA A 743 31.83 -2.26 24.43
CA ALA A 743 31.85 -3.53 23.72
C ALA A 743 32.41 -3.33 22.30
N ALA A 744 32.81 -4.42 21.67
CA ALA A 744 33.41 -4.38 20.35
C ALA A 744 32.35 -4.55 19.25
N LEU A 745 32.65 -4.07 18.04
CA LEU A 745 31.93 -4.22 16.76
C LEU A 745 31.07 -3.03 16.36
N ASP A 746 30.98 -1.99 17.20
CA ASP A 746 30.15 -0.83 16.92
C ASP A 746 30.97 0.47 17.00
N VAL A 747 30.55 1.47 16.24
CA VAL A 747 31.11 2.82 16.30
C VAL A 747 30.00 3.85 16.25
N GLY A 748 30.26 5.02 16.84
CA GLY A 748 29.27 6.08 16.83
C GLY A 748 29.91 7.46 16.98
N TYR A 749 29.07 8.44 17.26
CA TYR A 749 29.52 9.79 17.55
C TYR A 749 28.49 10.57 18.37
N ILE A 750 28.98 11.51 19.18
CA ILE A 750 28.16 12.55 19.78
C ILE A 750 27.81 13.53 18.65
N GLU A 751 26.53 13.67 18.34
CA GLU A 751 26.05 14.64 17.34
C GLU A 751 25.87 16.02 17.96
N GLN A 752 25.22 16.06 19.11
CA GLN A 752 25.04 17.28 19.90
C GLN A 752 24.64 16.95 21.35
N TRP A 753 24.84 17.90 22.23
CA TRP A 753 24.25 17.85 23.55
C TRP A 753 24.00 19.26 24.10
N GLN A 754 23.07 19.36 25.05
CA GLN A 754 22.69 20.63 25.67
C GLN A 754 22.68 20.48 27.18
N LEU A 755 23.03 21.56 27.87
CA LEU A 755 23.02 21.67 29.31
C LEU A 755 22.13 22.84 29.72
N THR A 756 21.17 22.56 30.60
CA THR A 756 20.35 23.56 31.32
C THR A 756 20.66 23.40 32.80
N PRO A 757 21.64 24.11 33.30
CA PRO A 757 22.17 23.89 34.61
C PRO A 757 21.32 24.48 35.75
#